data_28605e4e30a723d28fb75fed3bbf7531
#
_entry.id   28605e4e30a723d28fb75fed3bbf7531
#
_cell.length_a   1.000
_cell.length_b   1.000
_cell.length_c   1.000
_cell.angle_alpha   90.00
_cell.angle_beta   90.00
_cell.angle_gamma   90.00
#
_symmetry.space_group_name_H-M   'P 1'
#
loop_
_entity.id
_entity.type
_entity.pdbx_description
1 polymer ?
#
loop_
_entity_poly.entity_id
_entity_poly.type
_entity_poly.pdbx_seq_one_letter_code
_entity_poly.pdbx_strand_id
1 'polypeptide(L)'
;MIDLPEADNSGQLWQVFEGIGIVPLMPESHNDPFSLPRAPERPALPAMSAPAMVVGPRRAVWLSADGEIEHLDLPEAAHRAANTPVIVCHGPTVMRRLRRDNLALLDVLELYAFVRPARFCLPTVNGVATSLGVEGSDDLEDQVLALWEVPKILASEFYHASRDKYLSALVSTMASSGWPWAAWLGATKVDDPRRGLDIWNRLPEIEEQAPPPPAGNEPVSDVEALARLDELLDSSAEARQQQRDYTAATAQAFAPRDVDGAPNMVLAEAGTGVGKTLGYIAPASVWAQKNEGTVWLSTYTKNLQRQLDQELEKLYPDPAVRQEKAVLRKGRENYLCLLNLEEEANRAQQGRLTVSAALMSRWVGATRDGDMIGGDFPAWLVHLFGTARTLGLADRRGECVYSACSHYRKCFIEHVQRKARRAEIVVANHALVMIQAAMADDTSELPTRYVFDEGHHVFDAADSAFAAHLSGMEAAELRRWVRGAEGNRRRRARGLETRIGDLIGDDDKAEKSLSAIKRAAAALPGEGWLKRLVDGAPSGPAEIFLAETNKLVIARQSRPDSNYSLETTTNDPTETMVSAAEELSAALEGLAKPMHRLAKQMMARLEDEAETLDSDSRRRLDAAARGLKRRAESATAWRMMLDNLGRPLPDEYCDWFGVERSDGRTTDIGMYRHWVDPTFPLSEAVLRRAHGVLMTSASLRDRSMGEDDWASAEFRTGAQHLALPARRTSLASPYDYGNVTKVFVVNDLNRNNADQIAAAFRELFFAAKGGALGLFTAISRLRAIHQRLAAAMDEAGLGLYAQHMDALDTGTLVDIFRAEEDACLLGTDAVRDGVDVPGRSLRLIVFDRVPWPRPSILHKSRKSSFGGSKYDDMLTRLKLKQAYGRLIRRNSDRGVFVMLDSALPTRLLDAFPEGVEVQRLGLADVIQQTRHFLNP
;
A
#
# COMPACT_ATOMS: atom_id res chain seq x y z
N MET A 1 23.81 -43.82 -5.75
CA MET A 1 23.10 -44.50 -6.83
C MET A 1 21.82 -45.04 -6.26
N ILE A 2 20.81 -44.23 -6.30
CA ILE A 2 19.42 -44.62 -5.94
C ILE A 2 18.69 -44.66 -7.28
N ASP A 3 18.27 -45.85 -7.66
CA ASP A 3 17.52 -46.11 -8.89
C ASP A 3 16.20 -45.30 -8.83
N LEU A 4 16.08 -44.33 -9.72
CA LEU A 4 14.81 -43.70 -10.02
C LEU A 4 14.04 -44.62 -10.97
N PRO A 5 12.75 -44.94 -10.66
CA PRO A 5 11.92 -45.73 -11.55
C PRO A 5 11.67 -44.95 -12.85
N GLU A 6 11.81 -45.62 -13.98
CA GLU A 6 11.40 -45.15 -15.31
C GLU A 6 9.94 -44.64 -15.25
N ALA A 7 9.70 -43.41 -15.68
CA ALA A 7 8.39 -42.82 -15.76
C ALA A 7 7.55 -43.58 -16.76
N ASP A 8 6.59 -44.36 -16.25
CA ASP A 8 5.55 -45.01 -17.02
C ASP A 8 4.62 -43.95 -17.65
N ASN A 9 4.37 -44.16 -18.91
CA ASN A 9 3.62 -43.25 -19.78
C ASN A 9 2.10 -43.37 -19.55
N SER A 10 1.59 -43.09 -18.36
CA SER A 10 0.16 -43.13 -18.08
C SER A 10 -0.32 -41.82 -17.48
N GLY A 11 -1.41 -41.27 -18.07
CA GLY A 11 -2.05 -39.99 -17.80
C GLY A 11 -2.61 -39.74 -16.38
N GLN A 12 -1.91 -40.18 -15.33
CA GLN A 12 -2.35 -40.00 -13.94
C GLN A 12 -1.95 -38.64 -13.31
N LEU A 13 -1.12 -37.85 -13.96
CA LEU A 13 -0.80 -36.49 -13.48
C LEU A 13 -1.94 -35.47 -13.65
N TRP A 14 -3.00 -35.80 -14.37
CA TRP A 14 -4.17 -34.92 -14.55
C TRP A 14 -5.23 -35.07 -13.47
N GLN A 15 -5.31 -36.20 -12.78
CA GLN A 15 -6.34 -36.42 -11.73
C GLN A 15 -6.03 -35.71 -10.40
N VAL A 16 -4.79 -35.25 -10.18
CA VAL A 16 -4.43 -34.49 -8.97
C VAL A 16 -4.83 -33.00 -9.10
N PHE A 17 -5.11 -32.52 -10.33
CA PHE A 17 -5.49 -31.13 -10.56
C PHE A 17 -7.01 -30.86 -10.60
N GLU A 18 -7.84 -31.89 -10.65
CA GLU A 18 -9.31 -31.72 -10.62
C GLU A 18 -9.86 -31.37 -9.22
N GLY A 19 -9.06 -31.48 -8.17
CA GLY A 19 -9.45 -31.13 -6.81
C GLY A 19 -9.22 -29.67 -6.41
N ILE A 20 -8.54 -28.86 -7.25
CA ILE A 20 -8.33 -27.43 -7.00
C ILE A 20 -8.93 -26.69 -8.19
N GLY A 21 -10.17 -26.22 -8.05
CA GLY A 21 -10.98 -25.59 -9.10
C GLY A 21 -10.33 -24.38 -9.79
N ILE A 22 -9.36 -24.63 -10.68
CA ILE A 22 -8.77 -23.63 -11.57
C ILE A 22 -9.11 -24.04 -13.00
N VAL A 23 -10.22 -23.52 -13.50
CA VAL A 23 -10.59 -23.61 -14.93
C VAL A 23 -9.84 -22.52 -15.70
N PRO A 24 -9.05 -22.84 -16.73
CA PRO A 24 -8.52 -21.80 -17.61
C PRO A 24 -9.64 -21.28 -18.52
N LEU A 25 -9.95 -20.01 -18.43
CA LEU A 25 -10.82 -19.31 -19.38
C LEU A 25 -10.11 -19.22 -20.75
N MET A 26 -10.51 -20.09 -21.67
CA MET A 26 -10.27 -19.96 -23.10
C MET A 26 -11.61 -19.84 -23.82
N PRO A 27 -11.75 -19.00 -24.86
CA PRO A 27 -12.95 -18.92 -25.64
C PRO A 27 -13.11 -20.19 -26.50
N GLU A 28 -14.30 -20.78 -26.48
CA GLU A 28 -14.67 -21.90 -27.36
C GLU A 28 -14.69 -21.42 -28.81
N SER A 29 -13.78 -21.99 -29.62
CA SER A 29 -13.93 -21.98 -31.10
C SER A 29 -14.37 -23.38 -31.53
N HIS A 30 -15.60 -23.47 -32.08
CA HIS A 30 -16.06 -24.66 -32.75
C HIS A 30 -15.18 -24.99 -33.92
N ASN A 31 -14.55 -26.17 -33.95
CA ASN A 31 -14.20 -26.89 -35.16
C ASN A 31 -13.97 -28.40 -34.91
N ASP A 32 -14.72 -29.18 -35.66
CA ASP A 32 -14.64 -30.57 -36.13
C ASP A 32 -13.94 -31.65 -35.26
N PRO A 33 -14.69 -32.71 -34.85
CA PRO A 33 -14.24 -33.69 -33.84
C PRO A 33 -13.40 -34.89 -34.37
N PHE A 34 -12.85 -34.87 -35.58
CA PHE A 34 -12.18 -36.08 -36.17
C PHE A 34 -10.78 -35.91 -36.76
N SER A 35 -10.01 -34.88 -36.40
CA SER A 35 -8.60 -34.83 -36.72
C SER A 35 -7.74 -34.49 -35.50
N LEU A 36 -7.23 -35.52 -34.82
CA LEU A 36 -6.15 -35.36 -33.84
C LEU A 36 -4.87 -34.97 -34.61
N PRO A 37 -4.33 -33.76 -34.42
CA PRO A 37 -3.01 -33.44 -34.95
C PRO A 37 -1.96 -34.26 -34.20
N ARG A 38 -1.01 -34.87 -34.93
CA ARG A 38 0.19 -35.48 -34.33
C ARG A 38 0.80 -34.49 -33.35
N ALA A 39 1.01 -34.92 -32.10
CA ALA A 39 1.76 -34.16 -31.09
C ALA A 39 3.08 -33.72 -31.71
N PRO A 40 3.41 -32.42 -31.72
CA PRO A 40 4.68 -31.97 -32.23
C PRO A 40 5.80 -32.59 -31.40
N GLU A 41 6.90 -33.06 -32.09
CA GLU A 41 8.11 -33.53 -31.43
C GLU A 41 8.53 -32.49 -30.38
N ARG A 42 8.74 -32.95 -29.15
CA ARG A 42 9.21 -32.09 -28.05
C ARG A 42 10.58 -31.53 -28.46
N PRO A 43 10.75 -30.20 -28.58
CA PRO A 43 12.09 -29.67 -28.74
C PRO A 43 12.87 -30.06 -27.47
N ALA A 44 14.05 -30.64 -27.63
CA ALA A 44 14.93 -30.89 -26.52
C ALA A 44 15.21 -29.57 -25.82
N LEU A 45 14.92 -29.50 -24.53
CA LEU A 45 15.28 -28.33 -23.70
C LEU A 45 16.78 -28.13 -23.80
N PRO A 46 17.31 -26.91 -24.02
CA PRO A 46 18.74 -26.67 -24.01
C PRO A 46 19.34 -27.22 -22.72
N ALA A 47 20.47 -27.98 -22.84
CA ALA A 47 21.17 -28.49 -21.67
C ALA A 47 21.54 -27.29 -20.76
N MET A 48 21.06 -27.29 -19.52
CA MET A 48 21.39 -26.27 -18.55
C MET A 48 22.83 -26.50 -18.08
N SER A 49 23.68 -25.54 -18.36
CA SER A 49 25.07 -25.57 -17.94
C SER A 49 25.46 -24.50 -16.92
N ALA A 50 24.47 -23.74 -16.40
CA ALA A 50 24.76 -22.71 -15.43
C ALA A 50 24.72 -23.27 -13.99
N PRO A 51 25.68 -22.92 -13.13
CA PRO A 51 25.64 -23.26 -11.72
C PRO A 51 24.50 -22.50 -11.01
N ALA A 52 24.07 -23.02 -9.85
CA ALA A 52 23.12 -22.35 -8.97
C ALA A 52 23.78 -21.98 -7.63
N MET A 53 23.31 -20.93 -7.00
CA MET A 53 23.85 -20.49 -5.71
C MET A 53 22.76 -19.97 -4.79
N VAL A 54 22.73 -20.48 -3.56
CA VAL A 54 21.95 -19.92 -2.46
C VAL A 54 22.89 -19.27 -1.46
N VAL A 55 22.62 -18.02 -1.09
CA VAL A 55 23.46 -17.24 -0.18
C VAL A 55 22.75 -17.03 1.14
N GLY A 56 23.25 -17.67 2.18
CA GLY A 56 22.87 -17.42 3.56
C GLY A 56 23.56 -16.16 4.14
N PRO A 57 23.32 -15.81 5.40
CA PRO A 57 23.95 -14.66 6.05
C PRO A 57 25.48 -14.78 6.25
N ARG A 58 26.03 -16.00 6.35
CA ARG A 58 27.46 -16.26 6.61
C ARG A 58 28.14 -17.10 5.55
N ARG A 59 27.44 -17.99 4.90
CA ARG A 59 27.95 -18.95 3.90
C ARG A 59 27.04 -18.99 2.69
N ALA A 60 27.59 -19.45 1.61
CA ALA A 60 26.84 -19.77 0.41
C ALA A 60 26.96 -21.26 0.09
N VAL A 61 25.96 -21.82 -0.56
CA VAL A 61 26.00 -23.14 -1.16
C VAL A 61 25.99 -22.97 -2.67
N TRP A 62 26.96 -23.55 -3.33
CA TRP A 62 27.17 -23.52 -4.78
C TRP A 62 26.91 -24.91 -5.34
N LEU A 63 26.03 -24.99 -6.32
CA LEU A 63 25.85 -26.21 -7.12
C LEU A 63 26.46 -25.98 -8.49
N SER A 64 27.51 -26.78 -8.82
CA SER A 64 28.13 -26.70 -10.12
C SER A 64 27.22 -27.17 -11.25
N ALA A 65 27.56 -26.84 -12.49
CA ALA A 65 26.84 -27.34 -13.67
C ALA A 65 26.86 -28.88 -13.80
N ASP A 66 27.82 -29.52 -13.19
CA ASP A 66 27.99 -30.99 -13.20
C ASP A 66 27.33 -31.66 -12.00
N GLY A 67 26.64 -30.87 -11.11
CA GLY A 67 25.86 -31.38 -9.98
C GLY A 67 26.64 -31.54 -8.68
N GLU A 68 27.88 -30.99 -8.56
CA GLU A 68 28.66 -31.01 -7.32
C GLU A 68 28.25 -29.87 -6.40
N ILE A 69 27.98 -30.18 -5.10
CA ILE A 69 27.63 -29.20 -4.07
C ILE A 69 28.90 -28.79 -3.32
N GLU A 70 29.12 -27.49 -3.20
CA GLU A 70 30.25 -26.92 -2.47
C GLU A 70 29.74 -25.83 -1.48
N HIS A 71 30.27 -25.84 -0.26
CA HIS A 71 30.11 -24.81 0.74
C HIS A 71 31.17 -23.74 0.60
N LEU A 72 30.77 -22.49 0.41
CA LEU A 72 31.68 -21.37 0.19
C LEU A 72 31.52 -20.33 1.30
N ASP A 73 32.61 -19.68 1.64
CA ASP A 73 32.51 -18.42 2.37
C ASP A 73 32.00 -17.29 1.45
N LEU A 74 31.50 -16.18 2.02
CA LEU A 74 30.90 -15.10 1.23
C LEU A 74 31.92 -14.41 0.29
N PRO A 75 33.20 -14.19 0.65
CA PRO A 75 34.21 -13.67 -0.24
C PRO A 75 34.49 -14.58 -1.46
N GLU A 76 34.60 -15.88 -1.28
CA GLU A 76 34.82 -16.84 -2.35
C GLU A 76 33.57 -16.93 -3.26
N ALA A 77 32.36 -16.99 -2.67
CA ALA A 77 31.11 -16.96 -3.42
C ALA A 77 31.02 -15.70 -4.29
N ALA A 78 31.38 -14.53 -3.74
CA ALA A 78 31.42 -13.27 -4.47
C ALA A 78 32.43 -13.27 -5.61
N HIS A 79 33.61 -13.91 -5.41
CA HIS A 79 34.63 -14.04 -6.43
C HIS A 79 34.17 -14.95 -7.60
N ARG A 80 33.56 -16.10 -7.30
CA ARG A 80 33.03 -17.02 -8.33
C ARG A 80 31.87 -16.40 -9.11
N ALA A 81 30.91 -15.75 -8.42
CA ALA A 81 29.76 -15.08 -9.04
C ALA A 81 30.19 -13.88 -9.91
N ALA A 82 31.33 -13.27 -9.66
CA ALA A 82 31.87 -12.21 -10.51
C ALA A 82 32.45 -12.75 -11.84
N ASN A 83 32.92 -14.03 -11.88
CA ASN A 83 33.53 -14.64 -13.02
C ASN A 83 32.64 -15.62 -13.81
N THR A 84 31.55 -16.08 -13.20
CA THR A 84 30.65 -17.07 -13.79
C THR A 84 29.19 -16.65 -13.57
N PRO A 85 28.35 -16.56 -14.64
CA PRO A 85 26.92 -16.35 -14.48
C PRO A 85 26.31 -17.50 -13.66
N VAL A 86 25.53 -17.14 -12.63
CA VAL A 86 24.99 -18.09 -11.66
C VAL A 86 23.50 -17.89 -11.45
N ILE A 87 22.74 -18.97 -11.35
CA ILE A 87 21.31 -18.97 -11.05
C ILE A 87 21.11 -18.60 -9.59
N VAL A 88 20.26 -17.61 -9.35
CA VAL A 88 19.93 -17.12 -8.01
C VAL A 88 18.44 -16.80 -7.89
N CYS A 89 17.96 -16.66 -6.66
CA CYS A 89 16.64 -16.09 -6.35
C CYS A 89 16.82 -14.74 -5.66
N HIS A 90 16.20 -13.69 -6.20
CA HIS A 90 16.25 -12.31 -5.74
C HIS A 90 17.67 -11.73 -5.71
N GLY A 91 18.21 -11.46 -6.89
CA GLY A 91 19.55 -10.90 -7.10
C GLY A 91 19.93 -9.71 -6.20
N PRO A 92 19.06 -8.73 -5.93
CA PRO A 92 19.38 -7.63 -5.01
C PRO A 92 19.75 -8.08 -3.58
N THR A 93 19.11 -9.12 -3.06
CA THR A 93 19.45 -9.69 -1.74
C THR A 93 20.79 -10.42 -1.80
N VAL A 94 21.03 -11.19 -2.86
CA VAL A 94 22.29 -11.89 -3.09
C VAL A 94 23.45 -10.89 -3.18
N MET A 95 23.33 -9.85 -4.01
CA MET A 95 24.37 -8.82 -4.17
C MET A 95 24.68 -8.11 -2.84
N ARG A 96 23.64 -7.80 -2.03
CA ARG A 96 23.81 -7.19 -0.72
C ARG A 96 24.56 -8.11 0.25
N ARG A 97 24.21 -9.41 0.34
CA ARG A 97 24.87 -10.39 1.20
C ARG A 97 26.32 -10.59 0.81
N LEU A 98 26.61 -10.61 -0.49
CA LEU A 98 27.97 -10.72 -1.04
C LEU A 98 28.74 -9.39 -1.02
N ARG A 99 28.12 -8.26 -0.63
CA ARG A 99 28.69 -6.91 -0.63
C ARG A 99 29.27 -6.51 -1.99
N ARG A 100 28.52 -6.80 -3.07
CA ARG A 100 28.86 -6.50 -4.46
C ARG A 100 27.69 -5.79 -5.13
N ASP A 101 27.97 -4.78 -5.96
CA ASP A 101 26.93 -3.98 -6.63
C ASP A 101 26.66 -4.40 -8.08
N ASN A 102 27.52 -5.21 -8.66
CA ASN A 102 27.40 -5.61 -10.07
C ASN A 102 27.89 -7.05 -10.27
N LEU A 103 26.94 -7.97 -10.39
CA LEU A 103 27.18 -9.38 -10.68
C LEU A 103 26.30 -9.83 -11.86
N ALA A 104 26.79 -10.75 -12.68
CA ALA A 104 26.04 -11.34 -13.79
C ALA A 104 25.14 -12.48 -13.28
N LEU A 105 24.04 -12.14 -12.64
CA LEU A 105 23.12 -13.08 -12.03
C LEU A 105 21.99 -13.49 -12.99
N LEU A 106 21.63 -14.77 -12.96
CA LEU A 106 20.46 -15.36 -13.62
C LEU A 106 19.33 -15.44 -12.58
N ASP A 107 18.59 -14.35 -12.41
CA ASP A 107 17.53 -14.31 -11.40
C ASP A 107 16.27 -15.05 -11.86
N VAL A 108 15.91 -16.14 -11.17
CA VAL A 108 14.75 -16.97 -11.53
C VAL A 108 13.43 -16.20 -11.42
N LEU A 109 13.37 -15.12 -10.64
CA LEU A 109 12.18 -14.28 -10.53
C LEU A 109 11.86 -13.57 -11.86
N GLU A 110 12.87 -13.22 -12.67
CA GLU A 110 12.62 -12.66 -14.00
C GLU A 110 11.92 -13.70 -14.91
N LEU A 111 12.38 -14.94 -14.87
CA LEU A 111 11.78 -16.04 -15.63
C LEU A 111 10.36 -16.35 -15.11
N TYR A 112 10.19 -16.38 -13.79
CA TYR A 112 8.89 -16.59 -13.16
C TYR A 112 7.87 -15.50 -13.58
N ALA A 113 8.26 -14.23 -13.50
CA ALA A 113 7.40 -13.12 -13.92
C ALA A 113 7.01 -13.18 -15.40
N PHE A 114 7.85 -13.77 -16.23
CA PHE A 114 7.56 -13.96 -17.65
C PHE A 114 6.58 -15.13 -17.88
N VAL A 115 6.84 -16.28 -17.26
CA VAL A 115 6.04 -17.50 -17.48
C VAL A 115 4.72 -17.46 -16.75
N ARG A 116 4.72 -17.02 -15.50
CA ARG A 116 3.54 -16.89 -14.61
C ARG A 116 3.24 -15.45 -14.24
N PRO A 117 2.93 -14.58 -15.23
CA PRO A 117 2.59 -13.17 -14.93
C PRO A 117 1.32 -13.12 -14.09
N ALA A 118 1.20 -12.09 -13.27
CA ALA A 118 0.05 -11.87 -12.40
C ALA A 118 -0.25 -13.04 -11.41
N ARG A 119 0.76 -13.86 -11.11
CA ARG A 119 0.70 -14.85 -10.03
C ARG A 119 1.72 -14.49 -8.97
N PHE A 120 1.26 -14.44 -7.73
CA PHE A 120 2.12 -14.14 -6.59
C PHE A 120 3.01 -15.33 -6.25
N CYS A 121 4.28 -15.08 -5.94
CA CYS A 121 5.16 -15.97 -5.20
C CYS A 121 6.00 -15.14 -4.22
N LEU A 122 6.39 -15.74 -3.11
CA LEU A 122 7.39 -15.10 -2.24
C LEU A 122 8.75 -15.08 -2.96
N PRO A 123 9.53 -13.98 -2.87
CA PRO A 123 10.83 -13.85 -3.55
C PRO A 123 11.94 -14.57 -2.79
N THR A 124 11.66 -15.79 -2.36
CA THR A 124 12.60 -16.73 -1.73
C THR A 124 12.63 -18.01 -2.55
N VAL A 125 13.68 -18.82 -2.39
CA VAL A 125 13.77 -20.11 -3.09
C VAL A 125 12.58 -20.99 -2.74
N ASN A 126 12.25 -21.12 -1.45
CA ASN A 126 11.09 -21.88 -0.99
C ASN A 126 9.76 -21.34 -1.54
N GLY A 127 9.61 -20.01 -1.58
CA GLY A 127 8.39 -19.39 -2.11
C GLY A 127 8.17 -19.66 -3.60
N VAL A 128 9.22 -19.59 -4.41
CA VAL A 128 9.17 -19.96 -5.83
C VAL A 128 8.93 -21.46 -5.98
N ALA A 129 9.68 -22.31 -5.27
CA ALA A 129 9.53 -23.76 -5.33
C ALA A 129 8.12 -24.22 -4.97
N THR A 130 7.59 -23.75 -3.84
CA THR A 130 6.23 -24.05 -3.39
C THR A 130 5.16 -23.63 -4.41
N SER A 131 5.35 -22.45 -5.05
CA SER A 131 4.43 -21.98 -6.09
C SER A 131 4.42 -22.87 -7.35
N LEU A 132 5.46 -23.69 -7.52
CA LEU A 132 5.62 -24.64 -8.62
C LEU A 132 5.27 -26.08 -8.19
N GLY A 133 4.84 -26.30 -6.96
CA GLY A 133 4.53 -27.63 -6.41
C GLY A 133 5.76 -28.43 -5.99
N VAL A 134 6.91 -27.78 -5.83
CA VAL A 134 8.14 -28.37 -5.29
C VAL A 134 8.17 -28.15 -3.78
N GLU A 135 8.50 -29.19 -3.02
CA GLU A 135 8.59 -29.11 -1.57
C GLU A 135 9.71 -28.15 -1.13
N GLY A 136 9.40 -27.26 -0.19
CA GLY A 136 10.40 -26.34 0.36
C GLY A 136 11.21 -26.99 1.48
N SER A 137 12.42 -26.49 1.72
CA SER A 137 13.31 -26.93 2.81
C SER A 137 14.05 -25.72 3.41
N ASP A 138 14.35 -25.80 4.71
CA ASP A 138 15.16 -24.77 5.39
C ASP A 138 16.67 -25.01 5.22
N ASP A 139 17.08 -26.20 4.72
CA ASP A 139 18.47 -26.48 4.43
C ASP A 139 18.92 -25.83 3.12
N LEU A 140 20.11 -25.19 3.13
CA LEU A 140 20.65 -24.48 1.97
C LEU A 140 21.04 -25.44 0.83
N GLU A 141 21.38 -26.70 1.11
CA GLU A 141 21.68 -27.69 0.08
C GLU A 141 20.42 -28.08 -0.68
N ASP A 142 19.33 -28.36 0.03
CA ASP A 142 18.03 -28.63 -0.58
C ASP A 142 17.53 -27.43 -1.38
N GLN A 143 17.71 -26.22 -0.83
CA GLN A 143 17.31 -24.98 -1.52
C GLN A 143 18.08 -24.80 -2.83
N VAL A 144 19.39 -25.09 -2.89
CA VAL A 144 20.16 -24.93 -4.14
C VAL A 144 19.75 -25.96 -5.18
N LEU A 145 19.39 -27.18 -4.77
CA LEU A 145 18.84 -28.21 -5.65
C LEU A 145 17.47 -27.78 -6.21
N ALA A 146 16.57 -27.31 -5.35
CA ALA A 146 15.28 -26.78 -5.78
C ALA A 146 15.45 -25.61 -6.74
N LEU A 147 16.36 -24.68 -6.45
CA LEU A 147 16.66 -23.53 -7.29
C LEU A 147 17.16 -23.93 -8.69
N TRP A 148 17.89 -25.01 -8.79
CA TRP A 148 18.40 -25.53 -10.06
C TRP A 148 17.31 -26.18 -10.92
N GLU A 149 16.25 -26.74 -10.29
CA GLU A 149 15.10 -27.34 -10.99
C GLU A 149 14.07 -26.31 -11.46
N VAL A 150 13.89 -25.20 -10.71
CA VAL A 150 12.89 -24.16 -11.00
C VAL A 150 12.88 -23.68 -12.47
N PRO A 151 14.02 -23.32 -13.09
CA PRO A 151 14.01 -22.86 -14.48
C PRO A 151 13.59 -23.95 -15.50
N LYS A 152 13.86 -25.21 -15.22
CA LYS A 152 13.44 -26.34 -16.08
C LYS A 152 11.93 -26.49 -16.07
N ILE A 153 11.32 -26.40 -14.88
CA ILE A 153 9.86 -26.47 -14.71
C ILE A 153 9.20 -25.30 -15.45
N LEU A 154 9.69 -24.07 -15.24
CA LEU A 154 9.15 -22.89 -15.89
C LEU A 154 9.30 -22.92 -17.41
N ALA A 155 10.45 -23.36 -17.92
CA ALA A 155 10.65 -23.52 -19.35
C ALA A 155 9.70 -24.57 -19.94
N SER A 156 9.54 -25.72 -19.27
CA SER A 156 8.58 -26.75 -19.66
C SER A 156 7.13 -26.22 -19.72
N GLU A 157 6.72 -25.49 -18.67
CA GLU A 157 5.39 -24.86 -18.64
C GLU A 157 5.17 -23.89 -19.82
N PHE A 158 6.19 -23.07 -20.13
CA PHE A 158 6.12 -22.15 -21.26
C PHE A 158 5.98 -22.87 -22.60
N TYR A 159 6.66 -24.01 -22.81
CA TYR A 159 6.55 -24.79 -24.05
C TYR A 159 5.19 -25.50 -24.21
N HIS A 160 4.55 -25.82 -23.08
CA HIS A 160 3.22 -26.44 -23.09
C HIS A 160 2.09 -25.41 -23.26
N ALA A 161 2.31 -24.16 -22.86
CA ALA A 161 1.36 -23.08 -23.11
C ALA A 161 1.25 -22.82 -24.62
N SER A 162 0.03 -22.54 -25.11
CA SER A 162 -0.20 -22.29 -26.53
C SER A 162 0.77 -21.24 -27.07
N ARG A 163 1.41 -21.53 -28.23
CA ARG A 163 2.39 -20.65 -28.86
C ARG A 163 1.69 -19.42 -29.45
N ASP A 164 1.34 -18.46 -28.62
CA ASP A 164 0.90 -17.16 -29.11
C ASP A 164 2.07 -16.45 -29.80
N LYS A 165 1.83 -16.00 -31.04
CA LYS A 165 2.83 -15.25 -31.85
C LYS A 165 3.33 -14.00 -31.11
N TYR A 166 2.49 -13.42 -30.25
CA TYR A 166 2.85 -12.29 -29.41
C TYR A 166 3.93 -12.66 -28.40
N LEU A 167 3.78 -13.79 -27.67
CA LEU A 167 4.78 -14.26 -26.71
C LEU A 167 6.11 -14.59 -27.36
N SER A 168 6.09 -15.24 -28.53
CA SER A 168 7.30 -15.54 -29.28
C SER A 168 8.02 -14.26 -29.73
N ALA A 169 7.29 -13.25 -30.18
CA ALA A 169 7.84 -11.93 -30.52
C ALA A 169 8.46 -11.23 -29.32
N LEU A 170 7.79 -11.32 -28.14
CA LEU A 170 8.28 -10.70 -26.91
C LEU A 170 9.57 -11.36 -26.43
N VAL A 171 9.64 -12.71 -26.40
CA VAL A 171 10.87 -13.46 -26.08
C VAL A 171 12.02 -13.06 -27.02
N SER A 172 11.76 -12.93 -28.31
CA SER A 172 12.76 -12.54 -29.30
C SER A 172 13.27 -11.11 -29.10
N THR A 173 12.37 -10.19 -28.73
CA THR A 173 12.72 -8.80 -28.36
C THR A 173 13.61 -8.76 -27.12
N MET A 174 13.31 -9.57 -26.12
CA MET A 174 14.12 -9.69 -24.91
C MET A 174 15.48 -10.36 -25.19
N ALA A 175 15.52 -11.35 -26.10
CA ALA A 175 16.75 -11.99 -26.55
C ALA A 175 17.71 -11.00 -27.21
N SER A 176 17.22 -10.17 -28.13
CA SER A 176 18.00 -9.12 -28.79
C SER A 176 18.52 -8.05 -27.83
N SER A 177 17.91 -7.96 -26.65
CA SER A 177 18.31 -7.06 -25.56
C SER A 177 19.20 -7.72 -24.49
N GLY A 178 19.65 -8.97 -24.73
CA GLY A 178 20.57 -9.68 -23.87
C GLY A 178 19.93 -10.31 -22.63
N TRP A 179 18.62 -10.59 -22.65
CA TRP A 179 17.98 -11.33 -21.56
C TRP A 179 18.44 -12.78 -21.53
N PRO A 180 19.11 -13.24 -20.46
CA PRO A 180 19.78 -14.53 -20.48
C PRO A 180 18.81 -15.72 -20.57
N TRP A 181 17.58 -15.60 -20.07
CA TRP A 181 16.57 -16.66 -20.10
C TRP A 181 15.94 -16.89 -21.47
N ALA A 182 16.14 -15.98 -22.42
CA ALA A 182 15.53 -16.08 -23.75
C ALA A 182 15.97 -17.34 -24.52
N ALA A 183 17.23 -17.79 -24.34
CA ALA A 183 17.73 -19.01 -24.96
C ALA A 183 16.97 -20.27 -24.51
N TRP A 184 16.49 -20.27 -23.26
CA TRP A 184 15.74 -21.38 -22.67
C TRP A 184 14.29 -21.44 -23.14
N LEU A 185 13.76 -20.30 -23.61
CA LEU A 185 12.40 -20.19 -24.12
C LEU A 185 12.32 -20.28 -25.65
N GLY A 186 13.39 -20.72 -26.31
CA GLY A 186 13.41 -20.93 -27.74
C GLY A 186 13.33 -19.65 -28.57
N ALA A 187 14.03 -18.62 -28.16
CA ALA A 187 14.08 -17.34 -28.87
C ALA A 187 14.62 -17.51 -30.30
N THR A 188 13.88 -16.93 -31.24
CA THR A 188 14.35 -16.77 -32.64
C THR A 188 14.70 -15.30 -32.88
N LYS A 189 15.70 -15.03 -33.72
CA LYS A 189 16.01 -13.64 -34.08
C LYS A 189 14.85 -13.01 -34.82
N VAL A 190 14.48 -11.79 -34.42
CA VAL A 190 13.44 -10.95 -35.04
C VAL A 190 14.07 -9.66 -35.49
N ASP A 191 13.68 -9.20 -36.68
CA ASP A 191 14.22 -7.99 -37.30
C ASP A 191 13.72 -6.68 -36.66
N ASP A 192 12.59 -6.72 -35.94
CA ASP A 192 12.02 -5.55 -35.25
C ASP A 192 12.16 -5.70 -33.71
N PRO A 193 13.07 -4.91 -33.08
CA PRO A 193 13.32 -4.98 -31.64
C PRO A 193 12.18 -4.44 -30.75
N ARG A 194 11.07 -3.92 -31.35
CA ARG A 194 9.89 -3.44 -30.61
C ARG A 194 8.72 -4.40 -30.67
N ARG A 195 8.81 -5.45 -31.43
CA ARG A 195 7.71 -6.38 -31.63
C ARG A 195 7.34 -7.08 -30.33
N GLY A 196 6.07 -7.00 -29.96
CA GLY A 196 5.54 -7.58 -28.72
C GLY A 196 5.52 -6.64 -27.51
N LEU A 197 5.99 -5.39 -27.61
CA LEU A 197 5.89 -4.42 -26.51
C LEU A 197 4.56 -3.66 -26.48
N ASP A 198 3.73 -3.80 -27.51
CA ASP A 198 2.48 -3.06 -27.77
C ASP A 198 1.22 -3.76 -27.21
N ILE A 199 1.32 -4.30 -26.00
CA ILE A 199 0.26 -5.08 -25.34
C ILE A 199 -1.10 -4.35 -25.29
N TRP A 200 -1.09 -3.02 -25.18
CA TRP A 200 -2.32 -2.20 -25.14
C TRP A 200 -3.20 -2.38 -26.39
N ASN A 201 -2.65 -2.82 -27.52
CA ASN A 201 -3.45 -3.12 -28.73
C ASN A 201 -4.32 -4.37 -28.57
N ARG A 202 -3.99 -5.24 -27.61
CA ARG A 202 -4.67 -6.53 -27.38
C ARG A 202 -5.64 -6.51 -26.19
N LEU A 203 -5.61 -5.44 -25.39
CA LEU A 203 -6.50 -5.33 -24.24
C LEU A 203 -7.95 -5.12 -24.72
N PRO A 204 -8.94 -5.71 -24.03
CA PRO A 204 -10.35 -5.51 -24.32
C PRO A 204 -10.76 -4.06 -24.10
N GLU A 205 -11.70 -3.60 -24.90
CA GLU A 205 -12.33 -2.29 -24.71
C GLU A 205 -13.48 -2.38 -23.71
N ILE A 206 -13.64 -1.34 -22.92
CA ILE A 206 -14.70 -1.20 -21.94
C ILE A 206 -15.93 -0.63 -22.64
N GLU A 207 -17.05 -1.31 -22.51
CA GLU A 207 -18.34 -0.81 -22.99
C GLU A 207 -18.82 0.39 -22.15
N GLU A 208 -19.43 1.35 -22.81
CA GLU A 208 -20.09 2.45 -22.16
C GLU A 208 -21.48 2.04 -21.69
N GLN A 209 -21.75 2.30 -20.42
CA GLN A 209 -23.01 2.00 -19.79
C GLN A 209 -23.60 3.26 -19.16
N ALA A 210 -24.93 3.40 -19.17
CA ALA A 210 -25.62 4.49 -18.50
C ALA A 210 -25.33 4.47 -16.99
N PRO A 211 -25.35 5.61 -16.26
CA PRO A 211 -25.27 5.62 -14.81
C PRO A 211 -26.38 4.75 -14.20
N PRO A 212 -26.14 4.08 -13.07
CA PRO A 212 -27.17 3.36 -12.36
C PRO A 212 -28.22 4.35 -11.82
N PRO A 213 -29.47 3.92 -11.60
CA PRO A 213 -30.46 4.75 -10.92
C PRO A 213 -30.02 5.04 -9.48
N PRO A 214 -30.54 6.09 -8.83
CA PRO A 214 -30.34 6.34 -7.42
C PRO A 214 -30.80 5.14 -6.57
N ALA A 215 -30.00 4.80 -5.53
CA ALA A 215 -30.31 3.71 -4.64
C ALA A 215 -31.62 3.95 -3.87
N GLY A 216 -32.35 2.88 -3.58
CA GLY A 216 -33.47 2.89 -2.64
C GLY A 216 -33.05 3.22 -1.20
N ASN A 217 -34.03 3.26 -0.29
CA ASN A 217 -33.76 3.57 1.11
C ASN A 217 -34.55 2.65 2.07
N GLU A 218 -34.79 1.41 1.68
CA GLU A 218 -35.44 0.41 2.53
C GLU A 218 -34.50 -0.05 3.67
N PRO A 219 -35.01 -0.16 4.91
CA PRO A 219 -34.20 -0.57 6.05
C PRO A 219 -33.79 -2.05 5.96
N VAL A 220 -32.72 -2.40 6.67
CA VAL A 220 -32.35 -3.78 6.96
C VAL A 220 -32.81 -4.10 8.37
N SER A 221 -33.65 -5.12 8.52
CA SER A 221 -34.05 -5.64 9.82
C SER A 221 -32.98 -6.55 10.43
N ASP A 222 -32.99 -6.68 11.77
CA ASP A 222 -32.11 -7.61 12.48
C ASP A 222 -32.29 -9.05 11.98
N VAL A 223 -33.52 -9.45 11.64
CA VAL A 223 -33.82 -10.80 11.13
C VAL A 223 -33.14 -11.04 9.78
N GLU A 224 -33.23 -10.09 8.83
CA GLU A 224 -32.59 -10.19 7.52
C GLU A 224 -31.06 -10.20 7.66
N ALA A 225 -30.50 -9.37 8.53
CA ALA A 225 -29.05 -9.32 8.77
C ALA A 225 -28.52 -10.63 9.37
N LEU A 226 -29.24 -11.21 10.33
CA LEU A 226 -28.89 -12.47 10.96
C LEU A 226 -29.04 -13.66 10.02
N ALA A 227 -30.11 -13.70 9.21
CA ALA A 227 -30.29 -14.73 8.19
C ALA A 227 -29.12 -14.72 7.17
N ARG A 228 -28.69 -13.53 6.72
CA ARG A 228 -27.54 -13.39 5.84
C ARG A 228 -26.25 -13.81 6.52
N LEU A 229 -26.05 -13.51 7.81
CA LEU A 229 -24.89 -13.98 8.55
C LEU A 229 -24.85 -15.52 8.60
N ASP A 230 -25.98 -16.16 8.84
CA ASP A 230 -26.09 -17.63 8.87
C ASP A 230 -25.76 -18.25 7.51
N GLU A 231 -26.11 -17.60 6.40
CA GLU A 231 -25.71 -18.02 5.04
C GLU A 231 -24.20 -17.89 4.78
N LEU A 232 -23.53 -16.89 5.39
CA LEU A 232 -22.10 -16.64 5.22
C LEU A 232 -21.20 -17.50 6.11
N LEU A 233 -21.77 -18.08 7.16
CA LEU A 233 -21.05 -18.96 8.07
C LEU A 233 -21.05 -20.39 7.52
N ASP A 234 -19.86 -21.01 7.47
CA ASP A 234 -19.75 -22.42 7.13
C ASP A 234 -20.51 -23.27 8.15
N SER A 235 -21.10 -24.39 7.72
CA SER A 235 -21.85 -25.33 8.58
C SER A 235 -21.03 -25.91 9.75
N SER A 236 -19.71 -25.76 9.72
CA SER A 236 -18.78 -26.13 10.79
C SER A 236 -18.41 -24.97 11.73
N ALA A 237 -18.83 -23.72 11.41
CA ALA A 237 -18.51 -22.56 12.23
C ALA A 237 -19.46 -22.50 13.43
N GLU A 238 -18.92 -22.51 14.65
CA GLU A 238 -19.70 -22.19 15.85
C GLU A 238 -20.26 -20.78 15.73
N ALA A 239 -21.59 -20.65 15.63
CA ALA A 239 -22.28 -19.37 15.69
C ALA A 239 -22.06 -18.75 17.07
N ARG A 240 -21.18 -17.76 17.13
CA ARG A 240 -20.86 -17.05 18.37
C ARG A 240 -21.96 -16.02 18.66
N GLN A 241 -22.54 -16.06 19.86
CA GLN A 241 -23.58 -15.10 20.24
C GLN A 241 -23.09 -13.65 20.08
N GLN A 242 -21.85 -13.36 20.42
CA GLN A 242 -21.25 -12.03 20.26
C GLN A 242 -21.25 -11.56 18.79
N GLN A 243 -21.07 -12.48 17.83
CA GLN A 243 -21.12 -12.13 16.40
C GLN A 243 -22.54 -11.79 15.96
N ARG A 244 -23.53 -12.52 16.44
CA ARG A 244 -24.96 -12.25 16.16
C ARG A 244 -25.39 -10.93 16.77
N ASP A 245 -25.02 -10.66 18.03
CA ASP A 245 -25.31 -9.39 18.71
C ASP A 245 -24.65 -8.21 17.99
N TYR A 246 -23.43 -8.40 17.51
CA TYR A 246 -22.70 -7.42 16.72
C TYR A 246 -23.40 -7.15 15.37
N THR A 247 -23.82 -8.20 14.67
CA THR A 247 -24.52 -8.09 13.39
C THR A 247 -25.84 -7.33 13.54
N ALA A 248 -26.64 -7.65 14.55
CA ALA A 248 -27.89 -6.94 14.84
C ALA A 248 -27.63 -5.45 15.17
N ALA A 249 -26.62 -5.15 16.00
CA ALA A 249 -26.26 -3.78 16.34
C ALA A 249 -25.79 -2.97 15.10
N THR A 250 -25.03 -3.58 14.19
CA THR A 250 -24.52 -2.92 12.99
C THR A 250 -25.58 -2.69 11.92
N ALA A 251 -26.67 -3.50 11.89
CA ALA A 251 -27.78 -3.32 10.98
C ALA A 251 -28.45 -1.93 11.12
N GLN A 252 -28.35 -1.31 12.30
CA GLN A 252 -28.91 0.00 12.56
C GLN A 252 -28.27 1.13 11.71
N ALA A 253 -27.04 0.94 11.21
CA ALA A 253 -26.43 1.89 10.27
C ALA A 253 -27.09 1.88 8.88
N PHE A 254 -27.91 0.88 8.58
CA PHE A 254 -28.59 0.68 7.30
C PHE A 254 -30.08 1.04 7.35
N ALA A 255 -30.53 1.68 8.42
CA ALA A 255 -31.87 2.28 8.52
C ALA A 255 -31.96 3.57 7.68
N PRO A 256 -33.18 4.00 7.24
CA PRO A 256 -33.39 5.29 6.62
C PRO A 256 -32.94 6.44 7.52
N ARG A 257 -32.41 7.51 6.92
CA ARG A 257 -32.04 8.74 7.63
C ARG A 257 -33.29 9.56 7.95
N ASP A 258 -33.49 9.90 9.23
CA ASP A 258 -34.64 10.64 9.69
C ASP A 258 -34.47 12.17 9.57
N VAL A 259 -33.24 12.66 9.76
CA VAL A 259 -32.88 14.07 9.77
C VAL A 259 -31.77 14.34 8.74
N ASP A 260 -31.99 15.37 7.93
CA ASP A 260 -30.94 15.75 6.96
C ASP A 260 -29.70 16.26 7.68
N GLY A 261 -28.51 15.87 7.18
CA GLY A 261 -27.25 16.18 7.82
C GLY A 261 -26.92 15.35 9.08
N ALA A 262 -27.78 14.40 9.48
CA ALA A 262 -27.56 13.52 10.63
C ALA A 262 -27.69 12.04 10.22
N PRO A 263 -26.59 11.36 9.89
CA PRO A 263 -26.61 9.96 9.52
C PRO A 263 -27.00 9.07 10.70
N ASN A 264 -27.52 7.86 10.43
CA ASN A 264 -27.59 6.80 11.41
C ASN A 264 -26.16 6.32 11.72
N MET A 265 -25.54 6.93 12.73
CA MET A 265 -24.16 6.60 13.11
C MET A 265 -24.11 5.55 14.20
N VAL A 266 -23.33 4.50 13.96
CA VAL A 266 -23.09 3.41 14.93
C VAL A 266 -21.59 3.35 15.23
N LEU A 267 -21.24 3.42 16.52
CA LEU A 267 -19.90 3.15 17.04
C LEU A 267 -19.90 1.75 17.64
N ALA A 268 -19.21 0.83 17.02
CA ALA A 268 -19.17 -0.59 17.43
C ALA A 268 -17.76 -1.01 17.82
N GLU A 269 -17.51 -1.15 19.15
CA GLU A 269 -16.29 -1.80 19.62
C GLU A 269 -16.54 -3.29 19.75
N ALA A 270 -15.77 -4.11 19.02
CA ALA A 270 -15.85 -5.54 19.11
C ALA A 270 -14.45 -6.14 19.24
N GLY A 271 -14.23 -6.88 20.31
CA GLY A 271 -12.94 -7.49 20.61
C GLY A 271 -12.44 -8.43 19.51
N THR A 272 -11.16 -8.74 19.54
CA THR A 272 -10.57 -9.69 18.58
C THR A 272 -11.29 -11.05 18.67
N GLY A 273 -11.58 -11.66 17.53
CA GLY A 273 -12.25 -12.97 17.46
C GLY A 273 -13.78 -12.95 17.48
N VAL A 274 -14.42 -11.79 17.63
CA VAL A 274 -15.91 -11.66 17.52
C VAL A 274 -16.42 -11.99 16.11
N GLY A 275 -15.59 -11.86 15.07
CA GLY A 275 -16.01 -12.06 13.68
C GLY A 275 -16.61 -10.80 13.04
N LYS A 276 -16.03 -9.64 13.33
CA LYS A 276 -16.47 -8.31 12.85
C LYS A 276 -16.76 -8.29 11.36
N THR A 277 -15.85 -8.82 10.55
CA THR A 277 -15.89 -8.66 9.09
C THR A 277 -17.15 -9.22 8.49
N LEU A 278 -17.48 -10.49 8.75
CA LEU A 278 -18.73 -11.08 8.28
C LEU A 278 -19.94 -10.43 8.95
N GLY A 279 -19.80 -10.02 10.22
CA GLY A 279 -20.86 -9.37 10.97
C GLY A 279 -21.36 -8.06 10.38
N TYR A 280 -20.49 -7.25 9.76
CA TYR A 280 -20.92 -6.03 9.05
C TYR A 280 -21.15 -6.24 7.54
N ILE A 281 -20.51 -7.24 6.92
CA ILE A 281 -20.79 -7.61 5.51
C ILE A 281 -22.23 -8.09 5.37
N ALA A 282 -22.76 -8.82 6.34
CA ALA A 282 -24.13 -9.35 6.30
C ALA A 282 -25.18 -8.23 6.09
N PRO A 283 -25.35 -7.25 7.00
CA PRO A 283 -26.34 -6.19 6.79
C PRO A 283 -25.97 -5.28 5.59
N ALA A 284 -24.69 -5.06 5.31
CA ALA A 284 -24.26 -4.24 4.17
C ALA A 284 -24.69 -4.87 2.83
N SER A 285 -24.52 -6.18 2.67
CA SER A 285 -24.91 -6.90 1.45
C SER A 285 -26.43 -6.97 1.29
N VAL A 286 -27.20 -7.15 2.37
CA VAL A 286 -28.66 -7.12 2.35
C VAL A 286 -29.14 -5.74 1.89
N TRP A 287 -28.59 -4.66 2.45
CA TRP A 287 -28.98 -3.31 2.06
C TRP A 287 -28.65 -3.04 0.59
N ALA A 288 -27.46 -3.41 0.14
CA ALA A 288 -27.03 -3.20 -1.25
C ALA A 288 -27.96 -3.90 -2.26
N GLN A 289 -28.32 -5.16 -2.00
CA GLN A 289 -29.22 -5.95 -2.86
C GLN A 289 -30.65 -5.41 -2.84
N LYS A 290 -31.19 -5.08 -1.66
CA LYS A 290 -32.56 -4.60 -1.47
C LYS A 290 -32.81 -3.24 -2.11
N ASN A 291 -31.78 -2.39 -2.12
CA ASN A 291 -31.87 -1.01 -2.57
C ASN A 291 -31.21 -0.73 -3.92
N GLU A 292 -30.67 -1.76 -4.59
CA GLU A 292 -29.88 -1.62 -5.81
C GLU A 292 -28.78 -0.55 -5.64
N GLY A 293 -28.16 -0.50 -4.43
CA GLY A 293 -27.23 0.54 -4.03
C GLY A 293 -25.84 0.04 -3.68
N THR A 294 -24.91 0.96 -3.57
CA THR A 294 -23.50 0.66 -3.26
C THR A 294 -23.19 0.98 -1.81
N VAL A 295 -22.60 0.02 -1.07
CA VAL A 295 -22.02 0.23 0.27
C VAL A 295 -20.49 0.31 0.17
N TRP A 296 -19.91 1.32 0.78
CA TRP A 296 -18.47 1.49 0.85
C TRP A 296 -17.89 0.92 2.14
N LEU A 297 -17.10 -0.13 2.02
CA LEU A 297 -16.33 -0.73 3.11
C LEU A 297 -14.94 -0.13 3.09
N SER A 298 -14.63 0.69 4.09
CA SER A 298 -13.37 1.40 4.19
C SER A 298 -12.49 0.80 5.28
N THR A 299 -11.21 0.58 5.00
CA THR A 299 -10.22 0.11 5.97
C THR A 299 -8.92 0.91 5.87
N TYR A 300 -8.00 0.76 6.83
CA TYR A 300 -6.83 1.62 6.91
C TYR A 300 -5.70 1.21 5.95
N THR A 301 -5.31 -0.07 5.94
CA THR A 301 -4.16 -0.53 5.18
C THR A 301 -4.54 -1.36 3.94
N LYS A 302 -3.61 -1.40 2.97
CA LYS A 302 -3.76 -2.22 1.75
C LYS A 302 -3.81 -3.73 2.05
N ASN A 303 -3.16 -4.18 3.11
CA ASN A 303 -3.21 -5.58 3.55
C ASN A 303 -4.60 -5.94 4.09
N LEU A 304 -5.21 -5.04 4.89
CA LEU A 304 -6.58 -5.23 5.36
C LEU A 304 -7.61 -5.21 4.21
N GLN A 305 -7.36 -4.41 3.17
CA GLN A 305 -8.19 -4.46 1.95
C GLN A 305 -8.15 -5.84 1.28
N ARG A 306 -6.97 -6.48 1.22
CA ARG A 306 -6.84 -7.83 0.66
C ARG A 306 -7.55 -8.88 1.51
N GLN A 307 -7.49 -8.77 2.82
CA GLN A 307 -8.22 -9.66 3.73
C GLN A 307 -9.73 -9.52 3.55
N LEU A 308 -10.22 -8.28 3.43
CA LEU A 308 -11.63 -8.03 3.19
C LEU A 308 -12.09 -8.60 1.84
N ASP A 309 -11.27 -8.49 0.79
CA ASP A 309 -11.54 -9.10 -0.51
C ASP A 309 -11.66 -10.62 -0.42
N GLN A 310 -10.83 -11.28 0.38
CA GLN A 310 -10.92 -12.71 0.65
C GLN A 310 -12.22 -13.10 1.38
N GLU A 311 -12.69 -12.29 2.35
CA GLU A 311 -13.97 -12.56 3.02
C GLU A 311 -15.18 -12.40 2.09
N LEU A 312 -15.07 -11.52 1.06
CA LEU A 312 -16.08 -11.37 0.02
C LEU A 312 -16.21 -12.60 -0.90
N GLU A 313 -15.23 -13.52 -0.88
CA GLU A 313 -15.36 -14.83 -1.56
C GLU A 313 -16.49 -15.68 -0.97
N LYS A 314 -16.76 -15.54 0.33
CA LYS A 314 -17.89 -16.23 0.97
C LYS A 314 -19.23 -15.65 0.54
N LEU A 315 -19.30 -14.32 0.35
CA LEU A 315 -20.51 -13.65 -0.13
C LEU A 315 -20.77 -13.93 -1.62
N TYR A 316 -19.72 -13.95 -2.44
CA TYR A 316 -19.79 -14.20 -3.88
C TYR A 316 -18.79 -15.30 -4.27
N PRO A 317 -19.17 -16.58 -4.11
CA PRO A 317 -18.27 -17.70 -4.43
C PRO A 317 -17.91 -17.79 -5.92
N ASP A 318 -18.83 -17.40 -6.82
CA ASP A 318 -18.55 -17.33 -8.26
C ASP A 318 -17.62 -16.12 -8.55
N PRO A 319 -16.41 -16.35 -9.10
CA PRO A 319 -15.47 -15.28 -9.41
C PRO A 319 -16.01 -14.24 -10.39
N ALA A 320 -16.88 -14.63 -11.34
CA ALA A 320 -17.45 -13.71 -12.32
C ALA A 320 -18.47 -12.77 -11.66
N VAL A 321 -19.35 -13.32 -10.81
CA VAL A 321 -20.31 -12.54 -10.02
C VAL A 321 -19.56 -11.63 -9.03
N ARG A 322 -18.52 -12.14 -8.36
CA ARG A 322 -17.71 -11.36 -7.46
C ARG A 322 -17.04 -10.17 -8.15
N GLN A 323 -16.48 -10.34 -9.34
CA GLN A 323 -15.87 -9.26 -10.10
C GLN A 323 -16.83 -8.16 -10.52
N GLU A 324 -18.12 -8.46 -10.65
CA GLU A 324 -19.16 -7.50 -10.98
C GLU A 324 -19.66 -6.77 -9.71
N LYS A 325 -19.95 -7.52 -8.64
CA LYS A 325 -20.62 -7.05 -7.44
C LYS A 325 -19.71 -6.49 -6.36
N ALA A 326 -18.44 -6.91 -6.32
CA ALA A 326 -17.44 -6.44 -5.35
C ALA A 326 -16.23 -5.84 -6.07
N VAL A 327 -15.89 -4.59 -5.73
CA VAL A 327 -14.79 -3.86 -6.37
C VAL A 327 -13.81 -3.32 -5.34
N LEU A 328 -12.54 -3.70 -5.47
CA LEU A 328 -11.45 -3.08 -4.72
C LEU A 328 -11.00 -1.80 -5.43
N ARG A 329 -11.24 -0.64 -4.78
CA ARG A 329 -10.91 0.66 -5.32
C ARG A 329 -9.77 1.33 -4.54
N LYS A 330 -8.71 1.70 -5.24
CA LYS A 330 -7.55 2.43 -4.72
C LYS A 330 -7.39 3.78 -5.40
N GLY A 331 -6.47 4.60 -4.89
CA GLY A 331 -6.08 5.85 -5.55
C GLY A 331 -5.44 5.56 -6.92
N ARG A 332 -5.54 6.53 -7.84
CA ARG A 332 -5.04 6.42 -9.23
C ARG A 332 -3.56 6.08 -9.30
N GLU A 333 -2.80 6.55 -8.34
CA GLU A 333 -1.35 6.34 -8.19
C GLU A 333 -0.96 4.88 -7.91
N ASN A 334 -1.94 4.00 -7.69
CA ASN A 334 -1.72 2.57 -7.49
C ASN A 334 -1.92 1.74 -8.77
N TYR A 335 -2.49 2.32 -9.82
CA TYR A 335 -2.78 1.62 -11.07
C TYR A 335 -1.79 1.97 -12.17
N LEU A 336 -1.49 0.98 -13.02
CA LEU A 336 -0.70 1.20 -14.23
C LEU A 336 -1.42 2.17 -15.18
N CYS A 337 -0.65 3.13 -15.70
CA CYS A 337 -1.08 3.99 -16.80
C CYS A 337 -0.56 3.42 -18.13
N LEU A 338 -1.46 2.99 -19.01
CA LEU A 338 -1.09 2.43 -20.32
C LEU A 338 -0.32 3.44 -21.18
N LEU A 339 -0.61 4.73 -21.05
CA LEU A 339 0.12 5.78 -21.77
C LEU A 339 1.58 5.87 -21.30
N ASN A 340 1.81 5.77 -19.99
CA ASN A 340 3.17 5.75 -19.44
C ASN A 340 3.94 4.49 -19.87
N LEU A 341 3.25 3.34 -19.95
CA LEU A 341 3.84 2.10 -20.47
C LEU A 341 4.21 2.22 -21.94
N GLU A 342 3.31 2.75 -22.79
CA GLU A 342 3.60 3.02 -24.20
C GLU A 342 4.81 3.93 -24.38
N GLU A 343 4.89 5.01 -23.60
CA GLU A 343 6.03 5.91 -23.64
C GLU A 343 7.34 5.23 -23.21
N GLU A 344 7.31 4.34 -22.21
CA GLU A 344 8.50 3.60 -21.77
C GLU A 344 8.88 2.53 -22.81
N ALA A 345 7.93 1.80 -23.38
CA ALA A 345 8.14 0.84 -24.46
C ALA A 345 8.76 1.51 -25.70
N ASN A 346 8.31 2.70 -26.06
CA ASN A 346 8.87 3.47 -27.17
C ASN A 346 10.31 3.96 -26.92
N ARG A 347 10.75 4.04 -25.66
CA ARG A 347 12.15 4.38 -25.28
C ARG A 347 13.04 3.16 -25.15
N ALA A 348 12.43 2.02 -24.87
CA ALA A 348 13.12 0.76 -24.66
C ALA A 348 13.67 0.24 -25.97
N GLN A 349 14.89 0.63 -26.32
CA GLN A 349 15.56 0.21 -27.55
C GLN A 349 16.48 -0.99 -27.35
N GLN A 350 17.15 -1.09 -26.20
CA GLN A 350 18.11 -2.15 -25.89
C GLN A 350 18.32 -2.37 -24.38
N GLY A 351 18.85 -3.54 -24.02
CA GLY A 351 19.33 -3.87 -22.67
C GLY A 351 18.22 -4.01 -21.62
N ARG A 352 18.57 -3.73 -20.37
CA ARG A 352 17.66 -3.87 -19.19
C ARG A 352 16.38 -3.03 -19.29
N LEU A 353 16.36 -1.96 -20.07
CA LEU A 353 15.15 -1.15 -20.29
C LEU A 353 14.10 -1.93 -21.10
N THR A 354 14.54 -2.65 -22.12
CA THR A 354 13.64 -3.49 -22.95
C THR A 354 13.14 -4.68 -22.14
N VAL A 355 14.00 -5.31 -21.34
CA VAL A 355 13.61 -6.44 -20.48
C VAL A 355 12.54 -6.01 -19.48
N SER A 356 12.75 -4.89 -18.78
CA SER A 356 11.74 -4.37 -17.83
C SER A 356 10.41 -4.03 -18.50
N ALA A 357 10.45 -3.34 -19.68
CA ALA A 357 9.25 -3.01 -20.43
C ALA A 357 8.50 -4.27 -20.93
N ALA A 358 9.24 -5.31 -21.34
CA ALA A 358 8.67 -6.58 -21.76
C ALA A 358 7.98 -7.34 -20.60
N LEU A 359 8.63 -7.41 -19.43
CA LEU A 359 8.02 -8.02 -18.24
C LEU A 359 6.78 -7.24 -17.76
N MET A 360 6.82 -5.91 -17.82
CA MET A 360 5.64 -5.08 -17.53
C MET A 360 4.52 -5.33 -18.56
N SER A 361 4.83 -5.40 -19.86
CA SER A 361 3.85 -5.73 -20.91
C SER A 361 3.28 -7.14 -20.70
N ARG A 362 4.12 -8.09 -20.28
CA ARG A 362 3.67 -9.46 -20.00
C ARG A 362 2.68 -9.51 -18.83
N TRP A 363 2.98 -8.77 -17.73
CA TRP A 363 2.07 -8.63 -16.60
C TRP A 363 0.77 -7.93 -17.01
N VAL A 364 0.82 -6.83 -17.77
CA VAL A 364 -0.35 -6.08 -18.25
C VAL A 364 -1.31 -6.95 -19.06
N GLY A 365 -0.77 -7.91 -19.83
CA GLY A 365 -1.60 -8.86 -20.61
C GLY A 365 -2.27 -9.94 -19.75
N ALA A 366 -1.94 -10.04 -18.46
CA ALA A 366 -2.44 -11.08 -17.56
C ALA A 366 -3.16 -10.52 -16.32
N THR A 367 -2.88 -9.27 -15.95
CA THR A 367 -3.52 -8.66 -14.76
C THR A 367 -5.02 -8.46 -14.95
N ARG A 368 -5.77 -8.59 -13.86
CA ARG A 368 -7.22 -8.40 -13.86
C ARG A 368 -7.63 -6.93 -13.77
N ASP A 369 -6.89 -6.13 -13.01
CA ASP A 369 -7.29 -4.77 -12.63
C ASP A 369 -6.20 -3.72 -12.80
N GLY A 370 -4.96 -4.13 -13.13
CA GLY A 370 -3.81 -3.23 -13.28
C GLY A 370 -3.31 -2.63 -11.96
N ASP A 371 -3.68 -3.18 -10.81
CA ASP A 371 -3.22 -2.73 -9.49
C ASP A 371 -1.77 -3.14 -9.24
N MET A 372 -0.88 -2.16 -9.14
CA MET A 372 0.56 -2.35 -8.93
C MET A 372 0.95 -2.45 -7.46
N ILE A 373 -0.01 -2.35 -6.53
CA ILE A 373 0.27 -2.36 -5.09
C ILE A 373 -0.72 -3.25 -4.35
N GLY A 374 -0.26 -4.47 -4.01
CA GLY A 374 -1.06 -5.42 -3.25
C GLY A 374 -2.13 -6.16 -4.05
N GLY A 375 -2.13 -6.03 -5.39
CA GLY A 375 -2.90 -6.85 -6.32
C GLY A 375 -2.10 -8.07 -6.79
N ASP A 376 -2.28 -8.43 -8.05
CA ASP A 376 -1.54 -9.53 -8.70
C ASP A 376 -0.15 -9.11 -9.24
N PHE A 377 0.26 -7.85 -9.00
CA PHE A 377 1.57 -7.35 -9.38
C PHE A 377 2.67 -7.93 -8.47
N PRO A 378 3.72 -8.56 -9.03
CA PRO A 378 4.83 -9.07 -8.25
C PRO A 378 5.70 -7.91 -7.75
N ALA A 379 5.47 -7.47 -6.50
CA ALA A 379 6.09 -6.28 -5.91
C ALA A 379 7.62 -6.32 -5.93
N TRP A 380 8.23 -7.50 -5.90
CA TRP A 380 9.67 -7.68 -5.99
C TRP A 380 10.27 -7.27 -7.35
N LEU A 381 9.47 -7.12 -8.42
CA LEU A 381 9.95 -6.50 -9.68
C LEU A 381 10.49 -5.08 -9.48
N VAL A 382 9.98 -4.37 -8.47
CA VAL A 382 10.47 -3.04 -8.10
C VAL A 382 11.94 -3.09 -7.67
N HIS A 383 12.33 -4.14 -6.96
CA HIS A 383 13.71 -4.32 -6.50
C HIS A 383 14.65 -4.74 -7.66
N LEU A 384 14.15 -5.52 -8.60
CA LEU A 384 14.93 -5.97 -9.77
C LEU A 384 15.19 -4.84 -10.78
N PHE A 385 14.21 -3.97 -11.01
CA PHE A 385 14.26 -2.98 -12.11
C PHE A 385 14.22 -1.51 -11.63
N GLY A 386 13.95 -1.27 -10.35
CA GLY A 386 13.82 0.05 -9.75
C GLY A 386 12.44 0.68 -9.95
N THR A 387 12.08 1.57 -9.03
CA THR A 387 10.76 2.23 -8.97
C THR A 387 10.40 2.97 -10.26
N ALA A 388 11.36 3.60 -10.92
CA ALA A 388 11.11 4.41 -12.13
C ALA A 388 10.58 3.59 -13.32
N ARG A 389 10.95 2.31 -13.42
CA ARG A 389 10.61 1.40 -14.52
C ARG A 389 9.42 0.48 -14.18
N THR A 390 8.94 0.54 -12.97
CA THR A 390 7.84 -0.26 -12.44
C THR A 390 6.76 0.67 -11.90
N LEU A 391 6.73 0.93 -10.61
CA LEU A 391 5.72 1.81 -9.98
C LEU A 391 5.70 3.25 -10.56
N GLY A 392 6.77 3.69 -11.23
CA GLY A 392 6.81 4.96 -11.96
C GLY A 392 5.93 5.00 -13.21
N LEU A 393 5.41 3.84 -13.65
CA LEU A 393 4.45 3.74 -14.75
C LEU A 393 3.00 3.98 -14.29
N ALA A 394 2.74 4.11 -12.98
CA ALA A 394 1.43 4.48 -12.46
C ALA A 394 1.10 5.97 -12.71
N ASP A 395 -0.18 6.34 -12.59
CA ASP A 395 -0.62 7.75 -12.69
C ASP A 395 -0.41 8.49 -11.37
N ARG A 396 0.85 8.65 -10.96
CA ARG A 396 1.23 9.29 -9.69
C ARG A 396 1.16 10.81 -9.70
N ARG A 397 1.19 11.44 -10.88
CA ARG A 397 1.37 12.89 -11.03
C ARG A 397 0.12 13.61 -11.48
N GLY A 398 -1.01 12.91 -11.57
CA GLY A 398 -2.26 13.48 -12.06
C GLY A 398 -2.15 14.05 -13.48
N GLU A 399 -1.24 13.50 -14.30
CA GLU A 399 -1.01 13.90 -15.70
C GLU A 399 -2.03 13.28 -16.67
N CYS A 400 -3.03 12.55 -16.16
CA CYS A 400 -4.06 11.90 -16.96
C CYS A 400 -4.82 12.89 -17.85
N VAL A 401 -5.01 12.52 -19.10
CA VAL A 401 -5.76 13.29 -20.09
C VAL A 401 -7.21 12.75 -20.28
N TYR A 402 -7.64 11.84 -19.39
CA TYR A 402 -8.98 11.23 -19.38
C TYR A 402 -9.40 10.69 -20.75
N SER A 403 -10.61 11.02 -21.24
CA SER A 403 -11.14 10.56 -22.53
C SER A 403 -10.34 11.00 -23.76
N ALA A 404 -9.43 11.97 -23.63
CA ALA A 404 -8.46 12.28 -24.68
C ALA A 404 -7.31 11.27 -24.82
N CYS A 405 -7.20 10.32 -23.88
CA CYS A 405 -6.19 9.28 -23.95
C CYS A 405 -6.54 8.24 -25.01
N SER A 406 -5.58 7.89 -25.88
CA SER A 406 -5.73 6.80 -26.87
C SER A 406 -6.09 5.45 -26.23
N HIS A 407 -5.78 5.27 -24.95
CA HIS A 407 -6.06 4.07 -24.17
C HIS A 407 -7.28 4.18 -23.26
N TYR A 408 -8.10 5.23 -23.36
CA TYR A 408 -9.20 5.50 -22.45
C TYR A 408 -10.15 4.32 -22.29
N ARG A 409 -10.57 3.71 -23.43
CA ARG A 409 -11.46 2.54 -23.43
C ARG A 409 -10.83 1.25 -22.87
N LYS A 410 -9.52 1.23 -22.69
CA LYS A 410 -8.74 0.09 -22.17
C LYS A 410 -8.10 0.39 -20.82
N CYS A 411 -8.37 1.59 -20.26
CA CYS A 411 -7.72 2.10 -19.06
C CYS A 411 -8.19 1.36 -17.81
N PHE A 412 -7.28 0.75 -17.06
CA PHE A 412 -7.56 0.05 -15.80
C PHE A 412 -8.23 0.96 -14.76
N ILE A 413 -7.75 2.19 -14.63
CA ILE A 413 -8.30 3.17 -13.67
C ILE A 413 -9.77 3.46 -14.00
N GLU A 414 -10.07 3.70 -15.27
CA GLU A 414 -11.42 4.00 -15.72
C GLU A 414 -12.34 2.79 -15.58
N HIS A 415 -11.82 1.61 -15.87
CA HIS A 415 -12.55 0.35 -15.68
C HIS A 415 -12.98 0.14 -14.23
N VAL A 416 -12.05 0.28 -13.29
CA VAL A 416 -12.34 0.13 -11.85
C VAL A 416 -13.32 1.21 -11.36
N GLN A 417 -13.19 2.46 -11.83
CA GLN A 417 -14.13 3.53 -11.46
C GLN A 417 -15.56 3.27 -11.95
N ARG A 418 -15.73 2.77 -13.19
CA ARG A 418 -17.04 2.43 -13.75
C ARG A 418 -17.67 1.25 -13.02
N LYS A 419 -16.90 0.20 -12.77
CA LYS A 419 -17.37 -0.95 -12.00
C LYS A 419 -17.81 -0.53 -10.59
N ALA A 420 -17.02 0.31 -9.91
CA ALA A 420 -17.33 0.77 -8.56
C ALA A 420 -18.65 1.55 -8.43
N ARG A 421 -19.15 2.15 -9.50
CA ARG A 421 -20.47 2.84 -9.51
C ARG A 421 -21.65 1.87 -9.50
N ARG A 422 -21.46 0.62 -9.90
CA ARG A 422 -22.50 -0.40 -10.04
C ARG A 422 -22.36 -1.57 -9.08
N ALA A 423 -21.21 -1.63 -8.41
CA ALA A 423 -20.94 -2.70 -7.47
C ALA A 423 -21.84 -2.57 -6.23
N GLU A 424 -22.28 -3.69 -5.69
CA GLU A 424 -22.98 -3.75 -4.40
C GLU A 424 -22.03 -3.35 -3.26
N ILE A 425 -20.76 -3.81 -3.32
CA ILE A 425 -19.74 -3.55 -2.31
C ILE A 425 -18.50 -2.92 -2.96
N VAL A 426 -18.08 -1.78 -2.44
CA VAL A 426 -16.80 -1.14 -2.81
C VAL A 426 -15.87 -1.15 -1.62
N VAL A 427 -14.74 -1.83 -1.75
CA VAL A 427 -13.67 -1.81 -0.74
C VAL A 427 -12.69 -0.68 -1.05
N ALA A 428 -12.42 0.19 -0.09
CA ALA A 428 -11.53 1.33 -0.23
C ALA A 428 -10.64 1.52 1.01
N ASN A 429 -9.64 2.40 0.95
CA ASN A 429 -8.99 2.87 2.17
C ASN A 429 -9.63 4.19 2.67
N HIS A 430 -9.45 4.49 3.95
CA HIS A 430 -10.02 5.70 4.58
C HIS A 430 -9.62 6.97 3.84
N ALA A 431 -8.35 7.09 3.45
CA ALA A 431 -7.85 8.26 2.73
C ALA A 431 -8.56 8.48 1.38
N LEU A 432 -8.83 7.42 0.62
CA LEU A 432 -9.55 7.54 -0.67
C LEU A 432 -10.98 8.02 -0.47
N VAL A 433 -11.70 7.51 0.54
CA VAL A 433 -13.06 7.96 0.88
C VAL A 433 -13.06 9.46 1.17
N MET A 434 -12.13 9.91 2.02
CA MET A 434 -12.03 11.31 2.44
C MET A 434 -11.60 12.24 1.30
N ILE A 435 -10.59 11.85 0.53
CA ILE A 435 -10.13 12.61 -0.64
C ILE A 435 -11.27 12.73 -1.67
N GLN A 436 -12.01 11.65 -1.93
CA GLN A 436 -13.14 11.69 -2.85
C GLN A 436 -14.23 12.63 -2.37
N ALA A 437 -14.57 12.59 -1.08
CA ALA A 437 -15.56 13.48 -0.49
C ALA A 437 -15.10 14.95 -0.45
N ALA A 438 -13.83 15.20 -0.11
CA ALA A 438 -13.24 16.54 -0.14
C ALA A 438 -13.22 17.15 -1.55
N MET A 439 -13.17 16.30 -2.59
CA MET A 439 -13.14 16.70 -4.00
C MET A 439 -14.54 16.79 -4.65
N ALA A 440 -15.58 16.33 -3.95
CA ALA A 440 -16.94 16.34 -4.44
C ALA A 440 -17.54 17.75 -4.34
N ASP A 441 -18.23 18.15 -5.38
CA ASP A 441 -19.09 19.33 -5.37
C ASP A 441 -20.54 18.97 -5.03
N ASP A 442 -21.43 19.97 -5.00
CA ASP A 442 -22.84 19.75 -4.65
C ASP A 442 -23.60 18.89 -5.68
N THR A 443 -23.05 18.72 -6.88
CA THR A 443 -23.62 17.89 -7.95
C THR A 443 -23.04 16.47 -7.99
N SER A 444 -22.03 16.20 -7.15
CA SER A 444 -21.37 14.89 -7.11
C SER A 444 -22.17 13.88 -6.32
N GLU A 445 -22.50 12.75 -6.94
CA GLU A 445 -23.10 11.61 -6.27
C GLU A 445 -22.07 10.91 -5.38
N LEU A 446 -22.19 11.09 -4.07
CA LEU A 446 -21.39 10.38 -3.07
C LEU A 446 -22.15 9.14 -2.57
N PRO A 447 -21.42 8.09 -2.16
CA PRO A 447 -22.05 6.96 -1.48
C PRO A 447 -22.79 7.41 -0.22
N THR A 448 -23.93 6.79 0.04
CA THR A 448 -24.77 7.14 1.19
C THR A 448 -24.55 6.23 2.41
N ARG A 449 -23.85 5.09 2.21
CA ARG A 449 -23.60 4.10 3.27
C ARG A 449 -22.11 3.79 3.35
N TYR A 450 -21.55 3.96 4.56
CA TYR A 450 -20.14 3.71 4.84
C TYR A 450 -19.97 2.78 6.04
N VAL A 451 -19.01 1.87 5.92
CA VAL A 451 -18.45 1.09 7.02
C VAL A 451 -16.97 1.44 7.12
N PHE A 452 -16.54 2.02 8.23
CA PHE A 452 -15.12 2.26 8.52
C PHE A 452 -14.61 1.19 9.47
N ASP A 453 -13.96 0.18 8.91
CA ASP A 453 -13.28 -0.87 9.68
C ASP A 453 -11.90 -0.36 10.14
N GLU A 454 -11.49 -0.74 11.35
CA GLU A 454 -10.37 -0.12 12.06
C GLU A 454 -10.56 1.41 12.22
N GLY A 455 -11.79 1.81 12.60
CA GLY A 455 -12.26 3.19 12.71
C GLY A 455 -11.40 4.08 13.62
N HIS A 456 -10.53 3.51 14.46
CA HIS A 456 -9.57 4.27 15.26
C HIS A 456 -8.48 4.97 14.42
N HIS A 457 -8.31 4.62 13.13
CA HIS A 457 -7.42 5.30 12.19
C HIS A 457 -8.09 6.41 11.38
N VAL A 458 -9.39 6.62 11.55
CA VAL A 458 -10.14 7.65 10.82
C VAL A 458 -9.58 9.05 11.08
N PHE A 459 -9.17 9.34 12.33
CA PHE A 459 -8.54 10.60 12.71
C PHE A 459 -7.27 10.88 11.88
N ASP A 460 -6.36 9.91 11.80
CA ASP A 460 -5.08 10.07 11.10
C ASP A 460 -5.28 10.15 9.58
N ALA A 461 -6.27 9.43 9.04
CA ALA A 461 -6.62 9.51 7.63
C ALA A 461 -7.25 10.85 7.27
N ALA A 462 -8.11 11.40 8.14
CA ALA A 462 -8.68 12.74 7.98
C ALA A 462 -7.59 13.82 8.06
N ASP A 463 -6.66 13.70 9.02
CA ASP A 463 -5.52 14.59 9.13
C ASP A 463 -4.73 14.69 7.81
N SER A 464 -4.41 13.56 7.20
CA SER A 464 -3.69 13.54 5.93
C SER A 464 -4.52 14.05 4.75
N ALA A 465 -5.84 13.79 4.73
CA ALA A 465 -6.70 14.12 3.59
C ALA A 465 -7.09 15.59 3.53
N PHE A 466 -7.23 16.26 4.69
CA PHE A 466 -7.65 17.66 4.79
C PHE A 466 -6.52 18.63 5.11
N ALA A 467 -5.27 18.18 5.08
CA ALA A 467 -4.09 19.02 5.23
C ALA A 467 -3.80 19.84 3.96
N ALA A 468 -3.09 20.95 4.13
CA ALA A 468 -2.56 21.75 3.03
C ALA A 468 -1.03 21.84 3.15
N HIS A 469 -0.32 21.49 2.09
CA HIS A 469 1.14 21.48 2.05
C HIS A 469 1.64 22.38 0.92
N LEU A 470 2.28 23.48 1.25
CA LEU A 470 3.04 24.29 0.31
C LEU A 470 4.49 23.82 0.33
N SER A 471 4.76 22.70 -0.34
CA SER A 471 6.10 22.13 -0.44
C SER A 471 6.70 22.30 -1.82
N GLY A 472 8.04 22.14 -1.90
CA GLY A 472 8.75 22.22 -3.17
C GLY A 472 8.30 21.15 -4.16
N MET A 473 8.00 19.93 -3.67
CA MET A 473 7.50 18.83 -4.50
C MET A 473 6.10 19.11 -5.02
N GLU A 474 5.14 19.49 -4.18
CA GLU A 474 3.75 19.74 -4.59
C GLU A 474 3.67 20.95 -5.55
N ALA A 475 4.40 22.00 -5.25
CA ALA A 475 4.45 23.18 -6.12
C ALA A 475 5.11 22.85 -7.48
N ALA A 476 6.17 22.04 -7.52
CA ALA A 476 6.79 21.59 -8.76
C ALA A 476 5.85 20.65 -9.56
N GLU A 477 5.05 19.84 -8.90
CA GLU A 477 4.01 19.01 -9.55
C GLU A 477 2.93 19.88 -10.19
N LEU A 478 2.47 20.93 -9.52
CA LEU A 478 1.52 21.88 -10.08
C LEU A 478 2.10 22.59 -11.32
N ARG A 479 3.36 23.05 -11.27
CA ARG A 479 4.05 23.63 -12.43
C ARG A 479 4.09 22.64 -13.59
N ARG A 480 4.46 21.41 -13.33
CA ARG A 480 4.55 20.35 -14.33
C ARG A 480 3.18 20.00 -14.93
N TRP A 481 2.13 20.01 -14.12
CA TRP A 481 0.76 19.81 -14.62
C TRP A 481 0.34 20.93 -15.58
N VAL A 482 0.73 22.17 -15.33
CA VAL A 482 0.43 23.31 -16.21
C VAL A 482 1.32 23.33 -17.44
N ARG A 483 2.64 23.27 -17.28
CA ARG A 483 3.62 23.53 -18.34
C ARG A 483 4.11 22.27 -19.07
N GLY A 484 3.84 21.09 -18.51
CA GLY A 484 4.44 19.86 -18.97
C GLY A 484 5.89 19.69 -18.50
N ALA A 485 6.61 18.71 -19.06
CA ALA A 485 8.03 18.52 -18.77
C ALA A 485 8.86 19.61 -19.47
N GLU A 486 9.75 20.25 -18.72
CA GLU A 486 10.72 21.22 -19.20
C GLU A 486 12.10 20.53 -19.36
N GLY A 487 12.94 20.97 -20.28
CA GLY A 487 14.27 20.40 -20.53
C GLY A 487 14.32 19.25 -21.54
N ASN A 488 15.36 18.39 -21.44
CA ASN A 488 15.59 17.27 -22.36
C ASN A 488 14.52 16.16 -22.26
N ARG A 489 13.62 16.24 -21.28
CA ARG A 489 12.51 15.30 -21.04
C ARG A 489 11.17 15.75 -21.60
N ARG A 490 11.14 16.71 -22.50
CA ARG A 490 9.93 17.34 -23.10
C ARG A 490 8.85 16.38 -23.60
N ARG A 491 9.20 15.11 -23.87
CA ARG A 491 8.25 14.10 -24.35
C ARG A 491 7.47 13.36 -23.24
N ARG A 492 7.77 13.58 -21.97
CA ARG A 492 7.24 12.78 -20.85
C ARG A 492 5.99 13.33 -20.19
N ALA A 493 5.76 14.61 -20.21
CA ALA A 493 4.61 15.20 -19.53
C ALA A 493 3.86 16.13 -20.46
N ARG A 494 2.58 15.91 -20.57
CA ARG A 494 1.67 16.70 -21.36
C ARG A 494 1.14 17.85 -20.52
N GLY A 495 1.54 19.07 -20.78
CA GLY A 495 1.03 20.25 -20.11
C GLY A 495 -0.47 20.49 -20.37
N LEU A 496 -1.03 21.45 -19.65
CA LEU A 496 -2.47 21.79 -19.73
C LEU A 496 -2.90 22.12 -21.17
N GLU A 497 -2.09 22.88 -21.90
CA GLU A 497 -2.36 23.26 -23.31
C GLU A 497 -2.56 22.04 -24.21
N THR A 498 -1.73 20.99 -24.08
CA THR A 498 -1.85 19.77 -24.87
C THR A 498 -3.13 19.00 -24.56
N ARG A 499 -3.67 19.17 -23.32
CA ARG A 499 -4.86 18.43 -22.84
C ARG A 499 -6.17 19.08 -23.25
N ILE A 500 -6.20 20.42 -23.34
CA ILE A 500 -7.43 21.17 -23.52
C ILE A 500 -7.39 22.14 -24.71
N GLY A 501 -6.27 22.24 -25.42
CA GLY A 501 -6.14 23.19 -26.53
C GLY A 501 -7.20 23.02 -27.61
N ASP A 502 -7.49 21.78 -27.97
CA ASP A 502 -8.57 21.41 -28.90
C ASP A 502 -9.98 21.67 -28.34
N LEU A 503 -10.14 21.65 -27.03
CA LEU A 503 -11.42 21.92 -26.34
C LEU A 503 -11.69 23.41 -26.12
N ILE A 504 -10.69 24.26 -26.22
CA ILE A 504 -10.86 25.71 -26.08
C ILE A 504 -11.39 26.31 -27.38
N GLY A 505 -11.06 25.68 -28.53
CA GLY A 505 -11.50 26.16 -29.85
C GLY A 505 -11.05 27.59 -30.13
N ASP A 506 -11.91 28.39 -30.80
CA ASP A 506 -11.65 29.79 -31.14
C ASP A 506 -12.09 30.78 -30.04
N ASP A 507 -12.21 30.33 -28.78
CA ASP A 507 -12.53 31.24 -27.65
C ASP A 507 -11.31 32.03 -27.20
N ASP A 508 -11.16 33.24 -27.71
CA ASP A 508 -10.12 34.21 -27.35
C ASP A 508 -9.98 34.44 -25.82
N LYS A 509 -11.09 34.34 -25.05
CA LYS A 509 -11.08 34.56 -23.61
C LYS A 509 -10.46 33.36 -22.88
N ALA A 510 -10.79 32.16 -23.33
CA ALA A 510 -10.23 30.92 -22.80
C ALA A 510 -8.74 30.80 -23.14
N GLU A 511 -8.33 31.17 -24.35
CA GLU A 511 -6.92 31.20 -24.76
C GLU A 511 -6.09 32.20 -23.93
N LYS A 512 -6.62 33.39 -23.68
CA LYS A 512 -6.00 34.40 -22.81
C LYS A 512 -5.85 33.88 -21.38
N SER A 513 -6.87 33.17 -20.85
CA SER A 513 -6.81 32.56 -19.51
C SER A 513 -5.74 31.47 -19.46
N LEU A 514 -5.69 30.57 -20.46
CA LEU A 514 -4.66 29.52 -20.56
C LEU A 514 -3.24 30.09 -20.64
N SER A 515 -3.05 31.10 -21.47
CA SER A 515 -1.76 31.78 -21.59
C SER A 515 -1.33 32.47 -20.30
N ALA A 516 -2.26 33.06 -19.53
CA ALA A 516 -1.99 33.64 -18.22
C ALA A 516 -1.57 32.57 -17.19
N ILE A 517 -2.26 31.42 -17.15
CA ILE A 517 -1.94 30.28 -16.30
C ILE A 517 -0.51 29.77 -16.59
N LYS A 518 -0.17 29.59 -17.88
CA LYS A 518 1.17 29.13 -18.29
C LYS A 518 2.29 30.08 -17.87
N ARG A 519 2.06 31.40 -17.97
CA ARG A 519 3.04 32.41 -17.51
C ARG A 519 3.19 32.41 -15.99
N ALA A 520 2.06 32.43 -15.26
CA ALA A 520 2.07 32.46 -13.81
C ALA A 520 2.72 31.20 -13.19
N ALA A 521 2.53 30.02 -13.80
CA ALA A 521 3.16 28.78 -13.34
C ALA A 521 4.71 28.82 -13.36
N ALA A 522 5.33 29.79 -14.05
CA ALA A 522 6.78 29.97 -14.01
C ALA A 522 7.31 30.38 -12.63
N ALA A 523 6.46 30.97 -11.78
CA ALA A 523 6.79 31.31 -10.39
C ALA A 523 6.98 30.10 -9.47
N LEU A 524 6.46 28.92 -9.85
CA LEU A 524 6.59 27.68 -9.11
C LEU A 524 7.94 26.98 -9.37
N PRO A 525 8.42 26.08 -8.47
CA PRO A 525 9.71 25.43 -8.61
C PRO A 525 9.82 24.62 -9.90
N GLY A 526 10.91 24.82 -10.65
CA GLY A 526 11.19 24.09 -11.88
C GLY A 526 12.03 22.84 -11.68
N GLU A 527 12.31 22.08 -12.76
CA GLU A 527 13.19 20.91 -12.68
C GLU A 527 14.56 21.28 -12.07
N GLY A 528 15.05 20.47 -11.13
CA GLY A 528 16.32 20.74 -10.41
C GLY A 528 16.24 21.81 -9.30
N TRP A 529 15.05 22.22 -8.89
CA TRP A 529 14.85 23.26 -7.87
C TRP A 529 15.62 22.97 -6.56
N LEU A 530 15.59 21.73 -6.08
CA LEU A 530 16.26 21.38 -4.82
C LEU A 530 17.78 21.58 -4.91
N LYS A 531 18.39 21.26 -6.06
CA LYS A 531 19.80 21.53 -6.29
C LYS A 531 20.09 23.04 -6.28
N ARG A 532 19.25 23.86 -6.94
CA ARG A 532 19.40 25.32 -6.93
C ARG A 532 19.31 25.90 -5.51
N LEU A 533 18.45 25.36 -4.66
CA LEU A 533 18.36 25.78 -3.27
C LEU A 533 19.66 25.47 -2.50
N VAL A 534 20.22 24.27 -2.69
CA VAL A 534 21.47 23.84 -2.07
C VAL A 534 22.65 24.69 -2.58
N ASP A 535 22.69 24.98 -3.88
CA ASP A 535 23.73 25.79 -4.51
C ASP A 535 23.59 27.32 -4.21
N GLY A 536 22.54 27.73 -3.48
CA GLY A 536 22.29 29.11 -3.11
C GLY A 536 21.82 30.03 -4.25
N ALA A 537 21.27 29.44 -5.34
CA ALA A 537 20.80 30.15 -6.53
C ALA A 537 19.30 29.86 -6.82
N PRO A 538 18.37 30.18 -5.89
CA PRO A 538 16.93 29.97 -6.08
C PRO A 538 16.42 30.82 -7.26
N SER A 539 15.45 30.28 -8.00
CA SER A 539 14.86 30.92 -9.18
C SER A 539 13.35 31.15 -9.01
N GLY A 540 12.96 32.40 -8.92
CA GLY A 540 11.54 32.79 -8.79
C GLY A 540 10.98 32.72 -7.37
N PRO A 541 9.75 33.27 -7.16
CA PRO A 541 9.19 33.50 -5.83
C PRO A 541 9.09 32.25 -4.95
N ALA A 542 8.67 31.13 -5.51
CA ALA A 542 8.51 29.90 -4.72
C ALA A 542 9.85 29.33 -4.25
N GLU A 543 10.89 29.31 -5.10
CA GLU A 543 12.21 28.82 -4.68
C GLU A 543 12.87 29.77 -3.67
N ILE A 544 12.65 31.08 -3.78
CA ILE A 544 13.14 32.08 -2.80
C ILE A 544 12.48 31.82 -1.44
N PHE A 545 11.14 31.64 -1.39
CA PHE A 545 10.43 31.31 -0.17
C PHE A 545 10.92 30.01 0.45
N LEU A 546 11.11 28.95 -0.34
CA LEU A 546 11.63 27.66 0.13
C LEU A 546 13.09 27.77 0.63
N ALA A 547 13.91 28.61 0.02
CA ALA A 547 15.27 28.87 0.49
C ALA A 547 15.28 29.56 1.86
N GLU A 548 14.44 30.59 2.05
CA GLU A 548 14.27 31.26 3.35
C GLU A 548 13.70 30.30 4.40
N THR A 549 12.74 29.44 4.02
CA THR A 549 12.22 28.36 4.87
C THR A 549 13.35 27.43 5.34
N ASN A 550 14.19 26.96 4.42
CA ASN A 550 15.32 26.09 4.75
C ASN A 550 16.30 26.75 5.72
N LYS A 551 16.68 28.03 5.45
CA LYS A 551 17.57 28.80 6.32
C LYS A 551 17.00 28.94 7.73
N LEU A 552 15.72 29.29 7.84
CA LEU A 552 15.03 29.50 9.12
C LEU A 552 14.93 28.20 9.92
N VAL A 553 14.55 27.10 9.27
CA VAL A 553 14.46 25.78 9.92
C VAL A 553 15.83 25.37 10.45
N ILE A 554 16.89 25.45 9.64
CA ILE A 554 18.24 25.07 10.03
C ILE A 554 18.76 25.96 11.17
N ALA A 555 18.57 27.28 11.09
CA ALA A 555 19.04 28.23 12.11
C ALA A 555 18.42 28.00 13.49
N ARG A 556 17.20 27.47 13.56
CA ARG A 556 16.49 27.22 14.82
C ARG A 556 16.73 25.82 15.40
N GLN A 557 17.51 24.98 14.74
CA GLN A 557 17.79 23.63 15.22
C GLN A 557 19.06 23.56 16.06
N SER A 558 18.99 22.84 17.19
CA SER A 558 20.17 22.52 18.03
C SER A 558 21.10 21.47 17.38
N ARG A 559 20.58 20.68 16.43
CA ARG A 559 21.30 19.65 15.69
C ARG A 559 20.91 19.69 14.20
N PRO A 560 21.44 20.67 13.44
CA PRO A 560 21.09 20.85 12.01
C PRO A 560 21.54 19.67 11.15
N ASP A 561 22.55 18.90 11.54
CA ASP A 561 23.08 17.73 10.81
C ASP A 561 22.34 16.43 11.13
N SER A 562 21.14 16.51 11.72
CA SER A 562 20.30 15.34 11.99
C SER A 562 19.98 14.59 10.69
N ASN A 563 20.02 13.25 10.74
CA ASN A 563 19.55 12.40 9.65
C ASN A 563 18.01 12.40 9.49
N TYR A 564 17.29 12.97 10.46
CA TYR A 564 15.83 13.05 10.47
C TYR A 564 15.33 14.39 9.96
N SER A 565 14.08 14.41 9.51
CA SER A 565 13.36 15.63 9.14
C SER A 565 13.33 16.64 10.29
N LEU A 566 13.45 17.91 9.93
CA LEU A 566 13.51 19.06 10.85
C LEU A 566 12.24 19.88 10.71
N GLU A 567 11.78 20.48 11.80
CA GLU A 567 10.61 21.34 11.81
C GLU A 567 10.77 22.52 12.76
N THR A 568 10.15 23.66 12.43
CA THR A 568 10.08 24.85 13.31
C THR A 568 8.73 25.54 13.17
N THR A 569 8.33 26.27 14.23
CA THR A 569 7.06 27.02 14.21
C THR A 569 7.13 28.18 13.21
N THR A 570 5.98 28.63 12.74
CA THR A 570 5.84 29.82 11.87
C THR A 570 5.90 31.14 12.66
N ASN A 571 6.01 31.06 14.00
CA ASN A 571 6.12 32.25 14.85
C ASN A 571 7.42 33.00 14.59
N ASP A 572 7.39 34.32 14.75
CA ASP A 572 8.54 35.23 14.60
C ASP A 572 9.31 35.02 13.27
N PRO A 573 8.62 35.13 12.11
CA PRO A 573 9.28 35.04 10.81
C PRO A 573 10.25 36.21 10.62
N THR A 574 11.34 35.99 9.87
CA THR A 574 12.27 37.07 9.48
C THR A 574 11.61 38.01 8.47
N GLU A 575 12.08 39.26 8.41
CA GLU A 575 11.57 40.22 7.39
C GLU A 575 11.74 39.67 5.96
N THR A 576 12.86 39.00 5.67
CA THR A 576 13.11 38.36 4.37
C THR A 576 12.11 37.23 4.08
N MET A 577 11.71 36.46 5.09
CA MET A 577 10.69 35.45 4.97
C MET A 577 9.32 36.04 4.67
N VAL A 578 8.92 37.10 5.35
CA VAL A 578 7.62 37.78 5.14
C VAL A 578 7.57 38.36 3.73
N SER A 579 8.64 39.06 3.28
CA SER A 579 8.72 39.59 1.93
C SER A 579 8.62 38.47 0.87
N ALA A 580 9.34 37.38 1.05
CA ALA A 580 9.26 36.24 0.12
C ALA A 580 7.86 35.57 0.11
N ALA A 581 7.19 35.56 1.25
CA ALA A 581 5.82 35.05 1.35
C ALA A 581 4.81 35.95 0.62
N GLU A 582 4.93 37.25 0.75
CA GLU A 582 4.11 38.25 0.03
C GLU A 582 4.28 38.14 -1.49
N GLU A 583 5.52 38.04 -1.96
CA GLU A 583 5.81 37.86 -3.39
C GLU A 583 5.23 36.55 -3.94
N LEU A 584 5.35 35.45 -3.17
CA LEU A 584 4.78 34.17 -3.55
C LEU A 584 3.25 34.19 -3.50
N SER A 585 2.64 34.83 -2.49
CA SER A 585 1.18 34.99 -2.37
C SER A 585 0.62 35.71 -3.60
N ALA A 586 1.24 36.81 -4.02
CA ALA A 586 0.85 37.55 -5.23
C ALA A 586 0.98 36.66 -6.51
N ALA A 587 2.05 35.88 -6.62
CA ALA A 587 2.26 34.98 -7.74
C ALA A 587 1.20 33.84 -7.79
N LEU A 588 0.85 33.27 -6.64
CA LEU A 588 -0.21 32.25 -6.53
C LEU A 588 -1.59 32.83 -6.85
N GLU A 589 -1.88 34.07 -6.48
CA GLU A 589 -3.11 34.75 -6.89
C GLU A 589 -3.17 34.92 -8.41
N GLY A 590 -2.04 35.32 -9.03
CA GLY A 590 -1.87 35.42 -10.47
C GLY A 590 -2.06 34.09 -11.20
N LEU A 591 -1.90 32.95 -10.50
CA LEU A 591 -2.14 31.60 -11.02
C LEU A 591 -3.59 31.14 -10.80
N ALA A 592 -4.10 31.29 -9.57
CA ALA A 592 -5.43 30.78 -9.17
C ALA A 592 -6.58 31.50 -9.90
N LYS A 593 -6.54 32.83 -9.99
CA LYS A 593 -7.60 33.63 -10.65
C LYS A 593 -7.86 33.22 -12.12
N PRO A 594 -6.83 33.09 -12.99
CA PRO A 594 -7.04 32.63 -14.36
C PRO A 594 -7.49 31.16 -14.43
N MET A 595 -7.06 30.29 -13.49
CA MET A 595 -7.54 28.91 -13.43
C MET A 595 -9.04 28.83 -13.12
N HIS A 596 -9.53 29.58 -12.13
CA HIS A 596 -10.96 29.67 -11.85
C HIS A 596 -11.76 30.24 -13.02
N ARG A 597 -11.20 31.26 -13.68
CA ARG A 597 -11.83 31.87 -14.86
C ARG A 597 -11.98 30.87 -16.00
N LEU A 598 -10.88 30.13 -16.31
CA LEU A 598 -10.90 29.12 -17.37
C LEU A 598 -11.87 27.98 -17.03
N ALA A 599 -11.89 27.50 -15.79
CA ALA A 599 -12.83 26.49 -15.34
C ALA A 599 -14.29 26.96 -15.55
N LYS A 600 -14.60 28.21 -15.18
CA LYS A 600 -15.95 28.79 -15.40
C LYS A 600 -16.31 28.90 -16.88
N GLN A 601 -15.37 29.29 -17.73
CA GLN A 601 -15.56 29.35 -19.20
C GLN A 601 -15.85 27.97 -19.79
N MET A 602 -15.13 26.93 -19.34
CA MET A 602 -15.37 25.56 -19.77
C MET A 602 -16.74 25.02 -19.33
N MET A 603 -17.16 25.35 -18.10
CA MET A 603 -18.50 24.98 -17.63
C MET A 603 -19.60 25.70 -18.39
N ALA A 604 -19.44 27.00 -18.66
CA ALA A 604 -20.41 27.76 -19.49
C ALA A 604 -20.54 27.14 -20.89
N ARG A 605 -19.44 26.75 -21.52
CA ARG A 605 -19.46 26.06 -22.80
C ARG A 605 -20.20 24.72 -22.77
N LEU A 606 -20.07 23.97 -21.67
CA LEU A 606 -20.81 22.72 -21.48
C LEU A 606 -22.33 22.94 -21.42
N GLU A 607 -22.77 24.07 -20.84
CA GLU A 607 -24.18 24.45 -20.76
C GLU A 607 -24.66 24.99 -22.12
N ASP A 608 -23.93 25.91 -22.73
CA ASP A 608 -24.33 26.62 -23.96
C ASP A 608 -24.31 25.69 -25.19
N GLU A 609 -23.36 24.75 -25.26
CA GLU A 609 -23.18 23.84 -26.39
C GLU A 609 -23.67 22.40 -26.09
N ALA A 610 -24.54 22.21 -25.08
CA ALA A 610 -24.95 20.89 -24.61
C ALA A 610 -25.54 19.98 -25.67
N GLU A 611 -26.19 20.53 -26.69
CA GLU A 611 -26.79 19.78 -27.78
C GLU A 611 -25.81 19.44 -28.94
N THR A 612 -24.73 20.22 -29.08
CA THR A 612 -23.77 20.12 -30.19
C THR A 612 -22.51 19.34 -29.89
N LEU A 613 -22.10 19.34 -28.60
CA LEU A 613 -20.90 18.63 -28.14
C LEU A 613 -21.15 17.11 -28.11
N ASP A 614 -20.19 16.36 -28.63
CA ASP A 614 -20.19 14.90 -28.48
C ASP A 614 -19.89 14.50 -27.00
N SER A 615 -20.22 13.26 -26.68
CA SER A 615 -20.07 12.74 -25.29
C SER A 615 -18.63 12.76 -24.78
N ASP A 616 -17.63 12.60 -25.64
CA ASP A 616 -16.22 12.63 -25.24
C ASP A 616 -15.76 14.05 -24.95
N SER A 617 -16.13 15.02 -25.78
CA SER A 617 -15.82 16.44 -25.57
C SER A 617 -16.46 16.96 -24.27
N ARG A 618 -17.72 16.59 -24.00
CA ARG A 618 -18.40 16.94 -22.73
C ARG A 618 -17.64 16.42 -21.51
N ARG A 619 -17.25 15.13 -21.52
CA ARG A 619 -16.50 14.53 -20.40
C ARG A 619 -15.13 15.16 -20.22
N ARG A 620 -14.44 15.50 -21.30
CA ARG A 620 -13.13 16.16 -21.27
C ARG A 620 -13.21 17.57 -20.70
N LEU A 621 -14.22 18.36 -21.15
CA LEU A 621 -14.48 19.71 -20.64
C LEU A 621 -14.79 19.68 -19.14
N ASP A 622 -15.70 18.81 -18.70
CA ASP A 622 -16.05 18.65 -17.31
C ASP A 622 -14.86 18.21 -16.44
N ALA A 623 -14.11 17.19 -16.88
CA ALA A 623 -12.91 16.74 -16.18
C ALA A 623 -11.81 17.81 -16.10
N ALA A 624 -11.62 18.60 -17.16
CA ALA A 624 -10.66 19.69 -17.20
C ALA A 624 -11.07 20.85 -16.28
N ALA A 625 -12.36 21.24 -16.32
CA ALA A 625 -12.90 22.28 -15.45
C ALA A 625 -12.77 21.93 -13.97
N ARG A 626 -13.14 20.71 -13.57
CA ARG A 626 -12.92 20.20 -12.20
C ARG A 626 -11.44 20.14 -11.83
N GLY A 627 -10.58 19.71 -12.75
CA GLY A 627 -9.13 19.68 -12.56
C GLY A 627 -8.53 21.08 -12.32
N LEU A 628 -8.97 22.07 -13.06
CA LEU A 628 -8.57 23.49 -12.91
C LEU A 628 -9.08 24.07 -11.59
N LYS A 629 -10.36 23.87 -11.26
CA LYS A 629 -10.99 24.34 -10.02
C LYS A 629 -10.20 23.85 -8.80
N ARG A 630 -9.94 22.56 -8.70
CA ARG A 630 -9.21 21.96 -7.59
C ARG A 630 -7.80 22.55 -7.41
N ARG A 631 -7.06 22.73 -8.49
CA ARG A 631 -5.70 23.29 -8.42
C ARG A 631 -5.68 24.77 -8.09
N ALA A 632 -6.70 25.49 -8.52
CA ALA A 632 -6.92 26.87 -8.10
C ALA A 632 -7.26 26.95 -6.59
N GLU A 633 -8.04 26.01 -6.07
CA GLU A 633 -8.33 25.88 -4.64
C GLU A 633 -7.06 25.55 -3.83
N SER A 634 -6.22 24.61 -4.30
CA SER A 634 -4.92 24.33 -3.68
C SER A 634 -4.02 25.57 -3.63
N ALA A 635 -3.90 26.30 -4.74
CA ALA A 635 -3.11 27.54 -4.79
C ALA A 635 -3.70 28.63 -3.87
N THR A 636 -5.02 28.68 -3.73
CA THR A 636 -5.72 29.58 -2.80
C THR A 636 -5.44 29.20 -1.35
N ALA A 637 -5.48 27.91 -1.01
CA ALA A 637 -5.14 27.43 0.33
C ALA A 637 -3.69 27.78 0.70
N TRP A 638 -2.74 27.59 -0.23
CA TRP A 638 -1.35 28.00 -0.04
C TRP A 638 -1.21 29.50 0.19
N ARG A 639 -1.95 30.31 -0.57
CA ARG A 639 -1.98 31.76 -0.39
C ARG A 639 -2.48 32.14 1.00
N MET A 640 -3.58 31.52 1.48
CA MET A 640 -4.10 31.76 2.83
C MET A 640 -3.08 31.40 3.92
N MET A 641 -2.25 30.38 3.72
CA MET A 641 -1.17 30.06 4.64
C MET A 641 -0.11 31.17 4.69
N LEU A 642 0.30 31.68 3.53
CA LEU A 642 1.28 32.76 3.41
C LEU A 642 0.75 34.09 3.98
N ASP A 643 -0.50 34.45 3.69
CA ASP A 643 -1.16 35.66 4.16
C ASP A 643 -1.35 35.70 5.68
N ASN A 644 -1.35 34.54 6.34
CA ASN A 644 -1.39 34.41 7.79
C ASN A 644 0.01 34.49 8.45
N LEU A 645 1.09 34.48 7.68
CA LEU A 645 2.43 34.50 8.25
C LEU A 645 2.68 35.82 8.99
N GLY A 646 3.16 35.74 10.22
CA GLY A 646 3.36 36.88 11.10
C GLY A 646 2.07 37.41 11.78
N ARG A 647 0.93 36.73 11.62
CA ARG A 647 -0.35 37.05 12.25
C ARG A 647 -0.74 35.94 13.23
N PRO A 648 -1.65 36.22 14.20
CA PRO A 648 -2.23 35.15 15.01
C PRO A 648 -2.93 34.10 14.13
N LEU A 649 -2.54 32.83 14.30
CA LEU A 649 -3.16 31.72 13.59
C LEU A 649 -4.49 31.40 14.26
N PRO A 650 -5.59 31.13 13.51
CA PRO A 650 -6.83 30.58 14.07
C PRO A 650 -6.57 29.27 14.83
N ASP A 651 -7.26 29.08 15.95
CA ASP A 651 -7.05 27.93 16.86
C ASP A 651 -7.34 26.57 16.21
N GLU A 652 -8.10 26.57 15.10
CA GLU A 652 -8.42 25.35 14.34
C GLU A 652 -7.22 24.78 13.59
N TYR A 653 -6.16 25.60 13.35
CA TYR A 653 -5.02 25.21 12.51
C TYR A 653 -3.71 25.14 13.28
N CYS A 654 -2.84 24.28 12.81
CA CYS A 654 -1.44 24.24 13.21
C CYS A 654 -0.55 24.36 11.99
N ASP A 655 0.26 25.43 11.94
CA ASP A 655 1.20 25.71 10.87
C ASP A 655 2.65 25.52 11.32
N TRP A 656 3.48 24.95 10.43
CA TRP A 656 4.93 24.85 10.67
C TRP A 656 5.74 24.87 9.38
N PHE A 657 7.02 25.17 9.51
CA PHE A 657 8.00 24.99 8.45
C PHE A 657 8.74 23.67 8.65
N GLY A 658 8.98 22.94 7.55
CA GLY A 658 9.65 21.64 7.59
C GLY A 658 10.71 21.48 6.50
N VAL A 659 11.76 20.74 6.82
CA VAL A 659 12.77 20.21 5.91
C VAL A 659 12.74 18.70 6.00
N GLU A 660 12.23 18.04 4.97
CA GLU A 660 12.14 16.60 4.95
C GLU A 660 13.47 15.97 4.54
N ARG A 661 13.85 14.89 5.24
CA ARG A 661 15.11 14.19 5.02
C ARG A 661 14.90 12.68 4.96
N SER A 662 15.64 12.05 4.05
CA SER A 662 15.80 10.60 3.99
C SER A 662 17.28 10.26 4.01
N ASP A 663 17.72 9.46 5.00
CA ASP A 663 19.13 9.10 5.22
C ASP A 663 20.08 10.33 5.20
N GLY A 664 19.68 11.42 5.86
CA GLY A 664 20.44 12.65 5.98
C GLY A 664 20.38 13.57 4.75
N ARG A 665 19.78 13.15 3.65
CA ARG A 665 19.61 13.97 2.44
C ARG A 665 18.27 14.68 2.47
N THR A 666 18.26 15.97 2.20
CA THR A 666 17.04 16.75 2.03
C THR A 666 16.28 16.25 0.80
N THR A 667 15.02 15.94 0.98
CA THR A 667 14.10 15.46 -0.08
C THR A 667 13.02 16.47 -0.42
N ASP A 668 12.54 17.24 0.57
CA ASP A 668 11.57 18.31 0.36
C ASP A 668 11.71 19.42 1.41
N ILE A 669 11.15 20.58 1.12
CA ILE A 669 11.13 21.76 1.99
C ILE A 669 9.77 22.42 1.81
N GLY A 670 9.12 22.86 2.92
CA GLY A 670 7.83 23.48 2.78
C GLY A 670 7.25 24.11 4.03
N MET A 671 6.07 24.68 3.86
CA MET A 671 5.15 25.12 4.90
C MET A 671 3.94 24.18 4.89
N TYR A 672 3.55 23.74 6.08
CA TYR A 672 2.52 22.76 6.29
C TYR A 672 1.41 23.32 7.16
N ARG A 673 0.16 23.09 6.82
CA ARG A 673 -1.02 23.41 7.62
C ARG A 673 -1.86 22.17 7.84
N HIS A 674 -2.14 21.86 9.09
CA HIS A 674 -3.06 20.80 9.47
C HIS A 674 -4.17 21.34 10.37
N TRP A 675 -5.31 20.69 10.33
CA TRP A 675 -6.34 20.90 11.32
C TRP A 675 -5.88 20.36 12.69
N VAL A 676 -6.12 21.10 13.76
CA VAL A 676 -5.92 20.58 15.11
C VAL A 676 -6.90 19.43 15.34
N ASP A 677 -8.18 19.63 14.98
CA ASP A 677 -9.20 18.58 14.92
C ASP A 677 -9.59 18.26 13.46
N PRO A 678 -8.98 17.25 12.82
CA PRO A 678 -9.28 16.90 11.43
C PRO A 678 -10.64 16.21 11.27
N THR A 679 -11.31 15.83 12.38
CA THR A 679 -12.63 15.22 12.33
C THR A 679 -13.74 16.24 12.06
N PHE A 680 -13.45 17.52 12.23
CA PHE A 680 -14.38 18.59 11.85
C PHE A 680 -14.60 18.62 10.33
N PRO A 681 -13.58 18.79 9.46
CA PRO A 681 -13.77 18.71 8.02
C PRO A 681 -14.25 17.34 7.54
N LEU A 682 -13.90 16.25 8.23
CA LEU A 682 -14.45 14.92 7.96
C LEU A 682 -15.99 14.92 8.16
N SER A 683 -16.47 15.51 9.23
CA SER A 683 -17.91 15.60 9.50
C SER A 683 -18.64 16.34 8.38
N GLU A 684 -18.10 17.48 7.94
CA GLU A 684 -18.70 18.29 6.88
C GLU A 684 -18.69 17.57 5.51
N ALA A 685 -17.55 16.97 5.14
CA ALA A 685 -17.37 16.40 3.81
C ALA A 685 -18.01 15.01 3.65
N VAL A 686 -17.98 14.17 4.70
CA VAL A 686 -18.40 12.76 4.63
C VAL A 686 -19.64 12.49 5.47
N LEU A 687 -19.55 12.75 6.81
CA LEU A 687 -20.55 12.22 7.74
C LEU A 687 -21.93 12.85 7.53
N ARG A 688 -22.01 14.16 7.40
CA ARG A 688 -23.29 14.87 7.20
C ARG A 688 -23.97 14.57 5.87
N ARG A 689 -23.18 14.16 4.85
CA ARG A 689 -23.72 13.77 3.54
C ARG A 689 -24.18 12.31 3.50
N ALA A 690 -23.68 11.48 4.41
CA ALA A 690 -24.06 10.07 4.51
C ALA A 690 -25.46 9.89 5.09
N HIS A 691 -26.12 8.79 4.76
CA HIS A 691 -27.37 8.37 5.41
C HIS A 691 -27.10 7.40 6.56
N GLY A 692 -26.07 6.57 6.47
CA GLY A 692 -25.66 5.65 7.51
C GLY A 692 -24.17 5.43 7.55
N VAL A 693 -23.62 5.40 8.76
CA VAL A 693 -22.18 5.24 9.01
C VAL A 693 -21.95 4.27 10.14
N LEU A 694 -21.20 3.21 9.88
CA LEU A 694 -20.66 2.31 10.89
C LEU A 694 -19.17 2.59 11.09
N MET A 695 -18.78 2.91 12.33
CA MET A 695 -17.38 2.95 12.75
C MET A 695 -17.10 1.76 13.66
N THR A 696 -16.23 0.86 13.24
CA THR A 696 -15.93 -0.35 14.02
C THR A 696 -14.44 -0.57 14.22
N SER A 697 -14.06 -1.08 15.38
CA SER A 697 -12.70 -1.48 15.72
C SER A 697 -12.68 -2.35 16.98
N ALA A 698 -11.54 -3.01 17.24
CA ALA A 698 -11.31 -3.67 18.54
C ALA A 698 -10.83 -2.70 19.64
N SER A 699 -10.60 -1.40 19.32
CA SER A 699 -9.98 -0.44 20.24
C SER A 699 -10.51 0.99 20.01
N LEU A 700 -11.81 1.20 20.17
CA LEU A 700 -12.42 2.54 20.05
C LEU A 700 -12.41 3.29 21.37
N ARG A 701 -12.79 2.63 22.47
CA ARG A 701 -12.98 3.24 23.77
C ARG A 701 -11.65 3.48 24.51
N ASP A 702 -11.59 4.62 25.23
CA ASP A 702 -10.49 4.95 26.12
C ASP A 702 -10.96 5.95 27.21
N ARG A 703 -10.57 5.72 28.46
CA ARG A 703 -10.98 6.51 29.63
C ARG A 703 -10.23 7.84 29.80
N SER A 704 -9.29 8.17 28.91
CA SER A 704 -8.46 9.39 29.08
C SER A 704 -9.23 10.70 28.94
N MET A 705 -10.26 10.72 28.11
CA MET A 705 -11.00 11.95 27.76
C MET A 705 -12.13 12.29 28.74
N GLY A 706 -12.44 11.46 29.74
CA GLY A 706 -13.49 11.69 30.72
C GLY A 706 -13.89 10.44 31.48
N GLU A 707 -15.02 10.54 32.26
CA GLU A 707 -15.63 9.37 32.92
C GLU A 707 -16.33 8.44 31.89
N ASP A 708 -16.88 9.03 30.80
CA ASP A 708 -17.41 8.28 29.67
C ASP A 708 -16.27 7.81 28.75
N ASP A 709 -16.03 6.51 28.71
CA ASP A 709 -14.99 5.91 27.88
C ASP A 709 -15.27 5.97 26.36
N TRP A 710 -16.49 6.33 25.94
CA TRP A 710 -16.85 6.59 24.56
C TRP A 710 -16.48 8.00 24.06
N ALA A 711 -16.25 8.96 24.95
CA ALA A 711 -15.88 10.32 24.55
C ALA A 711 -14.63 10.35 23.64
N SER A 712 -13.67 9.48 23.89
CA SER A 712 -12.49 9.30 23.06
C SER A 712 -12.84 8.75 21.65
N ALA A 713 -13.78 7.82 21.56
CA ALA A 713 -14.24 7.27 20.29
C ALA A 713 -15.00 8.34 19.49
N GLU A 714 -15.91 9.08 20.10
CA GLU A 714 -16.69 10.16 19.44
C GLU A 714 -15.78 11.27 18.93
N PHE A 715 -14.78 11.67 19.74
CA PHE A 715 -13.77 12.63 19.31
C PHE A 715 -12.98 12.13 18.08
N ARG A 716 -12.48 10.92 18.12
CA ARG A 716 -11.60 10.41 17.05
C ARG A 716 -12.31 10.02 15.77
N THR A 717 -13.62 9.80 15.82
CA THR A 717 -14.44 9.43 14.66
C THR A 717 -15.23 10.59 14.08
N GLY A 718 -15.27 11.75 14.78
CA GLY A 718 -16.05 12.91 14.39
C GLY A 718 -17.54 12.86 14.78
N ALA A 719 -17.96 11.84 15.52
CA ALA A 719 -19.33 11.72 15.99
C ALA A 719 -19.78 12.91 16.85
N GLN A 720 -18.86 13.52 17.60
CA GLN A 720 -19.10 14.72 18.41
C GLN A 720 -19.60 15.94 17.60
N HIS A 721 -19.37 15.99 16.29
CA HIS A 721 -19.79 17.08 15.42
C HIS A 721 -21.17 16.88 14.80
N LEU A 722 -21.82 15.75 15.07
CA LEU A 722 -23.16 15.44 14.55
C LEU A 722 -24.27 15.95 15.47
N ALA A 723 -25.42 16.31 14.87
CA ALA A 723 -26.56 16.78 15.60
C ALA A 723 -27.24 15.70 16.45
N LEU A 724 -27.18 14.44 16.01
CA LEU A 724 -27.72 13.29 16.74
C LEU A 724 -26.59 12.47 17.35
N PRO A 725 -26.74 11.95 18.58
CA PRO A 725 -25.73 11.11 19.20
C PRO A 725 -25.58 9.78 18.46
N ALA A 726 -24.35 9.29 18.34
CA ALA A 726 -24.08 7.98 17.77
C ALA A 726 -24.63 6.87 18.68
N ARG A 727 -25.16 5.81 18.07
CA ARG A 727 -25.50 4.57 18.79
C ARG A 727 -24.20 3.86 19.18
N ARG A 728 -24.11 3.37 20.42
CA ARG A 728 -22.89 2.77 20.98
C ARG A 728 -23.12 1.32 21.31
N THR A 729 -22.23 0.45 20.87
CA THR A 729 -22.23 -0.97 21.25
C THR A 729 -20.82 -1.47 21.52
N SER A 730 -20.67 -2.31 22.55
CA SER A 730 -19.39 -2.91 22.91
C SER A 730 -19.56 -4.37 23.19
N LEU A 731 -18.77 -5.20 22.53
CA LEU A 731 -18.80 -6.65 22.61
C LEU A 731 -17.43 -7.18 23.00
N ALA A 732 -17.36 -7.92 24.09
CA ALA A 732 -16.13 -8.49 24.59
C ALA A 732 -15.59 -9.58 23.62
N SER A 733 -14.27 -9.72 23.60
CA SER A 733 -13.62 -10.84 22.91
C SER A 733 -14.06 -12.18 23.50
N PRO A 734 -14.26 -13.23 22.70
CA PRO A 734 -14.54 -14.57 23.19
C PRO A 734 -13.33 -15.27 23.80
N TYR A 735 -12.13 -14.70 23.70
CA TYR A 735 -10.88 -15.32 24.16
C TYR A 735 -10.63 -15.08 25.66
N ASP A 736 -10.19 -16.12 26.37
CA ASP A 736 -9.72 -16.05 27.76
C ASP A 736 -8.24 -15.61 27.78
N TYR A 737 -8.00 -14.32 27.63
CA TYR A 737 -6.65 -13.76 27.58
C TYR A 737 -5.81 -14.04 28.82
N GLY A 738 -6.41 -14.17 30.02
CA GLY A 738 -5.70 -14.46 31.26
C GLY A 738 -4.95 -15.80 31.21
N ASN A 739 -5.54 -16.78 30.54
CA ASN A 739 -4.98 -18.14 30.41
C ASN A 739 -4.11 -18.33 29.17
N VAL A 740 -4.42 -17.62 28.05
CA VAL A 740 -3.71 -17.81 26.78
C VAL A 740 -2.61 -16.79 26.52
N THR A 741 -2.43 -15.78 27.40
CA THR A 741 -1.38 -14.79 27.25
C THR A 741 -0.60 -14.53 28.54
N LYS A 742 0.64 -14.03 28.38
CA LYS A 742 1.47 -13.47 29.46
C LYS A 742 2.02 -12.10 29.04
N VAL A 743 2.08 -11.17 30.00
CA VAL A 743 2.60 -9.82 29.79
C VAL A 743 3.70 -9.54 30.80
N PHE A 744 4.89 -9.22 30.30
CA PHE A 744 6.06 -8.94 31.11
C PHE A 744 6.64 -7.54 30.84
N VAL A 745 7.09 -6.87 31.91
CA VAL A 745 7.90 -5.65 31.85
C VAL A 745 9.24 -5.95 32.49
N VAL A 746 10.31 -5.88 31.70
CA VAL A 746 11.67 -6.15 32.20
C VAL A 746 12.18 -4.96 32.98
N ASN A 747 12.70 -5.18 34.19
CA ASN A 747 13.05 -4.12 35.15
C ASN A 747 14.55 -3.95 35.40
N ASP A 748 15.41 -4.83 34.90
CA ASP A 748 16.86 -4.90 35.17
C ASP A 748 17.73 -4.55 33.93
N LEU A 749 17.13 -4.01 32.85
CA LEU A 749 17.87 -3.61 31.67
C LEU A 749 18.15 -2.11 31.59
N ASN A 750 19.34 -1.76 31.09
CA ASN A 750 19.62 -0.40 30.68
C ASN A 750 19.15 -0.17 29.24
N ARG A 751 18.02 0.52 29.09
CA ARG A 751 17.40 0.81 27.79
C ARG A 751 18.28 1.58 26.81
N ASN A 752 19.37 2.20 27.25
CA ASN A 752 20.32 2.94 26.40
C ASN A 752 21.50 2.08 25.95
N ASN A 753 21.70 0.90 26.56
CA ASN A 753 22.77 -0.03 26.20
C ASN A 753 22.30 -0.97 25.08
N ALA A 754 22.74 -0.71 23.84
CA ALA A 754 22.33 -1.48 22.67
C ALA A 754 22.74 -2.96 22.74
N ASP A 755 23.86 -3.28 23.40
CA ASP A 755 24.33 -4.66 23.51
C ASP A 755 23.45 -5.47 24.48
N GLN A 756 23.03 -4.86 25.62
CA GLN A 756 22.09 -5.50 26.53
C GLN A 756 20.71 -5.72 25.87
N ILE A 757 20.21 -4.73 25.14
CA ILE A 757 18.93 -4.84 24.43
C ILE A 757 19.01 -5.91 23.33
N ALA A 758 20.11 -5.96 22.57
CA ALA A 758 20.30 -7.01 21.56
C ALA A 758 20.35 -8.40 22.18
N ALA A 759 21.06 -8.56 23.30
CA ALA A 759 21.09 -9.83 24.03
C ALA A 759 19.69 -10.23 24.53
N ALA A 760 18.90 -9.27 25.03
CA ALA A 760 17.52 -9.54 25.47
C ALA A 760 16.64 -10.02 24.29
N PHE A 761 16.68 -9.35 23.14
CA PHE A 761 15.96 -9.80 21.94
C PHE A 761 16.39 -11.21 21.53
N ARG A 762 17.70 -11.49 21.48
CA ARG A 762 18.24 -12.80 21.11
C ARG A 762 17.69 -13.92 22.00
N GLU A 763 17.85 -13.75 23.33
CA GLU A 763 17.44 -14.79 24.29
C GLU A 763 15.91 -15.02 24.29
N LEU A 764 15.13 -13.95 24.12
CA LEU A 764 13.67 -14.05 24.01
C LEU A 764 13.24 -14.74 22.71
N PHE A 765 13.89 -14.45 21.57
CA PHE A 765 13.62 -15.12 20.30
C PHE A 765 13.99 -16.60 20.36
N PHE A 766 15.11 -16.93 20.99
CA PHE A 766 15.49 -18.33 21.24
C PHE A 766 14.52 -19.03 22.19
N ALA A 767 14.07 -18.35 23.25
CA ALA A 767 13.09 -18.92 24.19
C ALA A 767 11.75 -19.21 23.51
N ALA A 768 11.34 -18.39 22.54
CA ALA A 768 10.15 -18.61 21.75
C ALA A 768 10.36 -19.60 20.60
N LYS A 769 11.59 -19.96 20.22
CA LYS A 769 11.93 -20.73 19.01
C LYS A 769 11.36 -20.07 17.74
N GLY A 770 11.55 -18.77 17.58
CA GLY A 770 10.99 -17.97 16.49
C GLY A 770 9.52 -17.61 16.68
N GLY A 771 8.81 -17.28 15.59
CA GLY A 771 7.46 -16.73 15.64
C GLY A 771 7.39 -15.43 16.44
N ALA A 772 8.38 -14.55 16.25
CA ALA A 772 8.60 -13.41 17.11
C ALA A 772 8.66 -12.08 16.36
N LEU A 773 7.99 -11.07 16.90
CA LEU A 773 7.95 -9.70 16.38
C LEU A 773 8.65 -8.74 17.34
N GLY A 774 9.73 -8.10 16.87
CA GLY A 774 10.42 -7.02 17.59
C GLY A 774 9.96 -5.66 17.09
N LEU A 775 9.42 -4.82 17.98
CA LEU A 775 8.88 -3.50 17.67
C LEU A 775 9.76 -2.37 18.21
N PHE A 776 10.12 -1.45 17.33
CA PHE A 776 11.00 -0.33 17.60
C PHE A 776 10.33 1.02 17.36
N THR A 777 10.65 2.00 18.19
CA THR A 777 10.19 3.38 18.05
C THR A 777 11.10 4.24 17.15
N ALA A 778 12.28 3.71 16.75
CA ALA A 778 13.24 4.40 15.89
C ALA A 778 13.99 3.44 14.96
N ILE A 779 14.07 3.80 13.67
CA ILE A 779 14.76 3.01 12.64
C ILE A 779 16.25 2.81 12.98
N SER A 780 16.93 3.83 13.54
CA SER A 780 18.34 3.73 13.92
C SER A 780 18.60 2.66 15.00
N ARG A 781 17.65 2.51 15.93
CA ARG A 781 17.73 1.45 16.95
C ARG A 781 17.48 0.08 16.34
N LEU A 782 16.47 -0.07 15.49
CA LEU A 782 16.21 -1.30 14.75
C LEU A 782 17.47 -1.75 14.00
N ARG A 783 18.11 -0.83 13.25
CA ARG A 783 19.35 -1.11 12.51
C ARG A 783 20.49 -1.58 13.42
N ALA A 784 20.69 -0.88 14.55
CA ALA A 784 21.75 -1.21 15.51
C ALA A 784 21.54 -2.57 16.19
N ILE A 785 20.30 -2.93 16.50
CA ILE A 785 19.96 -4.23 17.09
C ILE A 785 20.05 -5.34 16.06
N HIS A 786 19.50 -5.15 14.84
CA HIS A 786 19.60 -6.12 13.75
C HIS A 786 21.04 -6.54 13.47
N GLN A 787 21.98 -5.58 13.37
CA GLN A 787 23.40 -5.88 13.14
C GLN A 787 24.03 -6.77 14.20
N ARG A 788 23.56 -6.70 15.45
CA ARG A 788 24.04 -7.50 16.58
C ARG A 788 23.38 -8.88 16.66
N LEU A 789 22.15 -8.98 16.17
CA LEU A 789 21.37 -10.23 16.20
C LEU A 789 21.70 -11.16 15.06
N ALA A 790 21.90 -10.63 13.85
CA ALA A 790 21.88 -11.39 12.60
C ALA A 790 22.77 -12.64 12.61
N ALA A 791 23.98 -12.53 13.19
CA ALA A 791 24.91 -13.64 13.25
C ALA A 791 24.44 -14.78 14.17
N ALA A 792 23.91 -14.44 15.35
CA ALA A 792 23.46 -15.44 16.32
C ALA A 792 22.15 -16.12 15.90
N MET A 793 21.27 -15.38 15.20
CA MET A 793 20.03 -15.94 14.69
C MET A 793 20.31 -16.95 13.56
N ASP A 794 21.26 -16.62 12.68
CA ASP A 794 21.71 -17.53 11.63
C ASP A 794 22.35 -18.82 12.19
N GLU A 795 23.20 -18.69 13.22
CA GLU A 795 23.77 -19.86 13.92
C GLU A 795 22.72 -20.78 14.54
N ALA A 796 21.59 -20.19 14.95
CA ALA A 796 20.49 -20.94 15.56
C ALA A 796 19.49 -21.48 14.52
N GLY A 797 19.70 -21.19 13.21
CA GLY A 797 18.79 -21.60 12.14
C GLY A 797 17.45 -20.85 12.14
N LEU A 798 17.39 -19.68 12.79
CA LEU A 798 16.18 -18.86 12.84
C LEU A 798 16.24 -17.71 11.80
N GLY A 799 15.27 -17.66 10.90
CA GLY A 799 15.13 -16.59 9.93
C GLY A 799 14.95 -15.23 10.61
N LEU A 800 15.79 -14.23 10.32
CA LEU A 800 15.66 -12.87 10.82
C LEU A 800 15.43 -11.91 9.66
N TYR A 801 14.25 -11.31 9.64
CA TYR A 801 13.85 -10.27 8.68
C TYR A 801 13.70 -8.93 9.36
N ALA A 802 14.02 -7.85 8.65
CA ALA A 802 13.97 -6.52 9.25
C ALA A 802 13.55 -5.43 8.26
N GLN A 803 12.53 -4.67 8.63
CA GLN A 803 12.11 -3.46 7.90
C GLN A 803 13.29 -2.48 7.79
N HIS A 804 13.45 -1.83 6.65
CA HIS A 804 14.55 -0.89 6.34
C HIS A 804 15.96 -1.51 6.27
N MET A 805 16.08 -2.83 6.47
CA MET A 805 17.35 -3.56 6.34
C MET A 805 17.30 -4.49 5.13
N ASP A 806 16.23 -5.25 4.97
CA ASP A 806 16.02 -6.08 3.80
C ASP A 806 15.54 -5.28 2.60
N ALA A 807 15.92 -5.71 1.39
CA ALA A 807 15.50 -5.08 0.15
C ALA A 807 14.08 -5.53 -0.27
N LEU A 808 13.17 -5.54 0.70
CA LEU A 808 11.79 -5.99 0.52
C LEU A 808 10.83 -4.94 1.08
N ASP A 809 9.67 -4.80 0.45
CA ASP A 809 8.61 -3.95 1.00
C ASP A 809 7.99 -4.60 2.24
N THR A 810 7.33 -3.78 3.06
CA THR A 810 6.75 -4.25 4.33
C THR A 810 5.70 -5.35 4.14
N GLY A 811 4.92 -5.31 3.06
CA GLY A 811 3.92 -6.33 2.77
C GLY A 811 4.56 -7.69 2.49
N THR A 812 5.59 -7.71 1.63
CA THR A 812 6.37 -8.92 1.33
C THR A 812 7.06 -9.48 2.57
N LEU A 813 7.62 -8.62 3.45
CA LEU A 813 8.22 -9.06 4.72
C LEU A 813 7.18 -9.73 5.64
N VAL A 814 5.97 -9.20 5.72
CA VAL A 814 4.87 -9.79 6.50
C VAL A 814 4.40 -11.10 5.88
N ASP A 815 4.33 -11.20 4.56
CA ASP A 815 3.95 -12.43 3.87
C ASP A 815 4.98 -13.54 4.08
N ILE A 816 6.29 -13.23 4.06
CA ILE A 816 7.36 -14.18 4.42
C ILE A 816 7.22 -14.61 5.88
N PHE A 817 7.06 -13.65 6.81
CA PHE A 817 6.89 -13.92 8.23
C PHE A 817 5.66 -14.78 8.54
N ARG A 818 4.60 -14.66 7.73
CA ARG A 818 3.40 -15.53 7.83
C ARG A 818 3.68 -16.95 7.36
N ALA A 819 4.46 -17.10 6.29
CA ALA A 819 4.72 -18.39 5.67
C ALA A 819 5.80 -19.20 6.41
N GLU A 820 6.78 -18.54 7.02
CA GLU A 820 7.87 -19.17 7.77
C GLU A 820 7.53 -19.12 9.27
N GLU A 821 7.00 -20.21 9.83
CA GLU A 821 6.45 -20.26 11.20
C GLU A 821 7.47 -19.92 12.30
N ASP A 822 8.75 -20.20 12.08
CA ASP A 822 9.83 -19.95 13.05
C ASP A 822 10.66 -18.69 12.72
N ALA A 823 10.21 -17.86 11.79
CA ALA A 823 10.87 -16.59 11.46
C ALA A 823 10.72 -15.55 12.58
N CYS A 824 11.65 -14.59 12.59
CA CYS A 824 11.60 -13.41 13.43
C CYS A 824 11.58 -12.15 12.58
N LEU A 825 10.72 -11.19 12.91
CA LEU A 825 10.57 -9.93 12.17
C LEU A 825 10.87 -8.73 13.09
N LEU A 826 11.73 -7.82 12.64
CA LEU A 826 11.95 -6.53 13.28
C LEU A 826 11.27 -5.42 12.49
N GLY A 827 10.46 -4.59 13.15
CA GLY A 827 9.73 -3.53 12.49
C GLY A 827 9.43 -2.32 13.36
N THR A 828 8.77 -1.34 12.74
CA THR A 828 8.26 -0.12 13.37
C THR A 828 6.72 -0.12 13.35
N ASP A 829 6.10 1.03 13.58
CA ASP A 829 4.64 1.19 13.61
C ASP A 829 3.94 0.61 12.35
N ALA A 830 4.55 0.72 11.17
CA ALA A 830 3.98 0.20 9.92
C ALA A 830 3.82 -1.33 9.91
N VAL A 831 4.75 -2.05 10.54
CA VAL A 831 4.64 -3.52 10.71
C VAL A 831 3.58 -3.84 11.77
N ARG A 832 3.55 -3.10 12.89
CA ARG A 832 2.55 -3.30 13.95
C ARG A 832 1.11 -3.29 13.41
N ASP A 833 0.79 -2.32 12.55
CA ASP A 833 -0.57 -2.12 12.02
C ASP A 833 -0.91 -3.09 10.87
N GLY A 834 0.10 -3.58 10.15
CA GLY A 834 -0.04 -4.45 8.97
C GLY A 834 0.05 -5.96 9.20
N VAL A 835 0.49 -6.41 10.40
CA VAL A 835 0.66 -7.84 10.69
C VAL A 835 -0.66 -8.46 11.12
N ASP A 836 -1.15 -9.39 10.32
CA ASP A 836 -2.22 -10.33 10.71
C ASP A 836 -1.75 -11.75 10.40
N VAL A 837 -1.18 -12.38 11.43
CA VAL A 837 -0.50 -13.66 11.32
C VAL A 837 -1.03 -14.55 12.44
N PRO A 838 -1.89 -15.54 12.13
CA PRO A 838 -2.42 -16.46 13.13
C PRO A 838 -1.44 -17.59 13.44
N GLY A 839 -1.61 -18.18 14.61
CA GLY A 839 -0.95 -19.43 14.99
C GLY A 839 0.51 -19.24 15.37
N ARG A 840 1.35 -20.21 15.01
CA ARG A 840 2.73 -20.33 15.46
C ARG A 840 3.65 -19.23 14.93
N SER A 841 3.33 -18.64 13.78
CA SER A 841 4.15 -17.59 13.17
C SER A 841 4.20 -16.28 13.98
N LEU A 842 3.24 -16.02 14.91
CA LEU A 842 3.32 -14.88 15.84
C LEU A 842 2.86 -15.27 17.26
N ARG A 843 3.82 -15.61 18.12
CA ARG A 843 3.58 -15.99 19.51
C ARG A 843 4.34 -15.15 20.53
N LEU A 844 5.26 -14.29 20.06
CA LEU A 844 6.01 -13.37 20.92
C LEU A 844 6.06 -11.98 20.30
N ILE A 845 5.70 -10.96 21.07
CA ILE A 845 5.90 -9.56 20.73
C ILE A 845 6.81 -8.90 21.74
N VAL A 846 7.90 -8.28 21.29
CA VAL A 846 8.86 -7.59 22.13
C VAL A 846 8.95 -6.11 21.74
N PHE A 847 8.65 -5.21 22.67
CA PHE A 847 8.85 -3.78 22.49
C PHE A 847 10.19 -3.34 23.06
N ASP A 848 10.96 -2.62 22.24
CA ASP A 848 12.21 -1.97 22.67
C ASP A 848 11.96 -0.86 23.71
N ARG A 849 10.98 0.01 23.46
CA ARG A 849 10.60 1.15 24.31
C ARG A 849 9.10 1.37 24.32
N VAL A 850 8.63 2.06 25.35
CA VAL A 850 7.25 2.57 25.40
C VAL A 850 6.99 3.44 24.18
N PRO A 851 5.93 3.15 23.37
CA PRO A 851 5.69 3.79 22.06
C PRO A 851 5.04 5.18 22.20
N TRP A 852 5.70 6.10 22.93
CA TRP A 852 5.24 7.47 23.04
C TRP A 852 5.12 8.16 21.68
N PRO A 853 4.14 9.06 21.50
CA PRO A 853 4.06 9.88 20.30
C PRO A 853 5.33 10.73 20.13
N ARG A 854 5.75 10.94 18.87
CA ARG A 854 6.84 11.86 18.57
C ARG A 854 6.40 13.29 18.91
N PRO A 855 7.19 14.08 19.64
CA PRO A 855 6.82 15.45 20.03
C PRO A 855 6.99 16.45 18.89
N SER A 856 6.27 16.23 17.76
CA SER A 856 6.21 17.17 16.63
C SER A 856 5.44 18.45 17.02
N ILE A 857 5.53 19.48 16.19
CA ILE A 857 4.80 20.74 16.40
C ILE A 857 3.30 20.48 16.40
N LEU A 858 2.79 19.74 15.43
CA LEU A 858 1.39 19.34 15.36
C LEU A 858 0.97 18.54 16.60
N HIS A 859 1.79 17.57 17.02
CA HIS A 859 1.48 16.79 18.23
C HIS A 859 1.44 17.66 19.48
N LYS A 860 2.35 18.61 19.65
CA LYS A 860 2.33 19.56 20.76
C LYS A 860 1.08 20.44 20.77
N SER A 861 0.65 20.91 19.59
CA SER A 861 -0.59 21.68 19.43
C SER A 861 -1.80 20.85 19.88
N ARG A 862 -1.96 19.64 19.34
CA ARG A 862 -3.04 18.71 19.70
C ARG A 862 -3.00 18.32 21.18
N LYS A 863 -1.84 18.07 21.73
CA LYS A 863 -1.67 17.78 23.14
C LYS A 863 -2.15 18.92 24.01
N SER A 864 -1.88 20.18 23.65
CA SER A 864 -2.38 21.36 24.34
C SER A 864 -3.91 21.46 24.29
N SER A 865 -4.50 21.17 23.13
CA SER A 865 -5.94 21.30 22.91
C SER A 865 -6.76 20.14 23.50
N PHE A 866 -6.19 18.92 23.57
CA PHE A 866 -6.93 17.69 23.90
C PHE A 866 -6.54 17.07 25.25
N GLY A 867 -6.29 17.90 26.27
CA GLY A 867 -6.15 17.43 27.66
C GLY A 867 -4.73 17.04 28.08
N GLY A 868 -3.69 17.54 27.40
CA GLY A 868 -2.30 17.46 27.86
C GLY A 868 -1.74 16.02 27.84
N SER A 869 -1.23 15.57 28.99
CA SER A 869 -0.64 14.22 29.10
C SER A 869 -1.67 13.09 28.88
N LYS A 870 -2.95 13.34 29.08
CA LYS A 870 -4.01 12.36 28.84
C LYS A 870 -4.11 11.98 27.36
N TYR A 871 -3.86 12.94 26.46
CA TYR A 871 -3.82 12.70 25.03
C TYR A 871 -2.64 11.79 24.64
N ASP A 872 -1.44 12.01 25.20
CA ASP A 872 -0.28 11.11 25.03
C ASP A 872 -0.60 9.69 25.52
N ASP A 873 -1.20 9.59 26.70
CA ASP A 873 -1.55 8.30 27.31
C ASP A 873 -2.57 7.54 26.44
N MET A 874 -3.60 8.22 25.92
CA MET A 874 -4.59 7.65 24.98
C MET A 874 -3.91 7.05 23.76
N LEU A 875 -3.07 7.83 23.06
CA LEU A 875 -2.36 7.36 21.86
C LEU A 875 -1.42 6.20 22.16
N THR A 876 -0.73 6.24 23.31
CA THR A 876 0.19 5.17 23.70
C THR A 876 -0.55 3.89 24.06
N ARG A 877 -1.67 3.97 24.81
CA ARG A 877 -2.53 2.81 25.08
C ARG A 877 -3.09 2.19 23.82
N LEU A 878 -3.53 3.02 22.88
CA LEU A 878 -4.01 2.53 21.58
C LEU A 878 -2.95 1.69 20.87
N LYS A 879 -1.71 2.17 20.80
CA LYS A 879 -0.59 1.43 20.18
C LYS A 879 -0.29 0.11 20.89
N LEU A 880 -0.37 0.09 22.23
CA LEU A 880 -0.19 -1.12 23.02
C LEU A 880 -1.33 -2.12 22.81
N LYS A 881 -2.60 -1.65 22.84
CA LYS A 881 -3.80 -2.47 22.54
C LYS A 881 -3.71 -3.12 21.16
N GLN A 882 -3.32 -2.36 20.14
CA GLN A 882 -3.17 -2.86 18.77
C GLN A 882 -2.11 -3.95 18.65
N ALA A 883 -0.93 -3.71 19.22
CA ALA A 883 0.13 -4.71 19.20
C ALA A 883 -0.26 -5.98 19.96
N TYR A 884 -0.80 -5.82 21.17
CA TYR A 884 -1.25 -6.96 21.97
C TYR A 884 -2.35 -7.77 21.28
N GLY A 885 -3.32 -7.08 20.64
CA GLY A 885 -4.42 -7.73 19.93
C GLY A 885 -3.99 -8.57 18.71
N ARG A 886 -2.70 -8.56 18.34
CA ARG A 886 -2.14 -9.41 17.28
C ARG A 886 -1.76 -10.80 17.74
N LEU A 887 -1.57 -11.00 19.07
CA LEU A 887 -1.09 -12.27 19.62
C LEU A 887 -2.09 -13.42 19.52
N ILE A 888 -3.39 -13.14 19.66
CA ILE A 888 -4.44 -14.18 19.72
C ILE A 888 -5.44 -13.96 18.59
N ARG A 889 -5.52 -14.95 17.71
CA ARG A 889 -6.44 -14.99 16.55
C ARG A 889 -7.35 -16.21 16.55
N ARG A 890 -6.91 -17.29 17.21
CA ARG A 890 -7.62 -18.56 17.35
C ARG A 890 -7.64 -18.99 18.81
N ASN A 891 -8.60 -19.84 19.17
CA ASN A 891 -8.71 -20.40 20.54
C ASN A 891 -7.46 -21.22 20.96
N SER A 892 -6.75 -21.77 19.99
CA SER A 892 -5.52 -22.55 20.20
C SER A 892 -4.25 -21.69 20.39
N ASP A 893 -4.32 -20.39 20.10
CA ASP A 893 -3.13 -19.52 20.13
C ASP A 893 -2.70 -19.26 21.56
N ARG A 894 -1.38 -19.17 21.75
CA ARG A 894 -0.74 -18.70 22.99
C ARG A 894 0.25 -17.60 22.65
N GLY A 895 0.28 -16.55 23.46
CA GLY A 895 1.11 -15.42 23.17
C GLY A 895 1.77 -14.78 24.39
N VAL A 896 2.98 -14.26 24.19
CA VAL A 896 3.73 -13.50 25.20
C VAL A 896 4.01 -12.10 24.69
N PHE A 897 3.76 -11.10 25.52
CA PHE A 897 4.10 -9.71 25.29
C PHE A 897 5.19 -9.26 26.25
N VAL A 898 6.30 -8.74 25.75
CA VAL A 898 7.43 -8.27 26.56
C VAL A 898 7.73 -6.81 26.27
N MET A 899 7.78 -5.99 27.31
CA MET A 899 8.26 -4.61 27.26
C MET A 899 9.65 -4.54 27.89
N LEU A 900 10.67 -4.19 27.12
CA LEU A 900 12.06 -4.04 27.60
C LEU A 900 12.32 -2.71 28.33
N ASP A 901 11.39 -1.76 28.26
CA ASP A 901 11.49 -0.46 28.91
C ASP A 901 10.78 -0.47 30.27
N SER A 902 11.57 -0.49 31.36
CA SER A 902 11.07 -0.44 32.75
C SER A 902 10.26 0.83 33.06
N ALA A 903 10.38 1.88 32.24
CA ALA A 903 9.69 3.15 32.40
C ALA A 903 8.20 3.13 31.97
N LEU A 904 7.63 1.97 31.61
CA LEU A 904 6.20 1.84 31.33
C LEU A 904 5.36 2.25 32.55
N PRO A 905 4.58 3.35 32.50
CA PRO A 905 3.79 3.81 33.65
C PRO A 905 2.63 2.87 33.97
N THR A 906 2.31 2.71 35.25
CA THR A 906 1.18 1.86 35.69
C THR A 906 -0.17 2.27 35.08
N ARG A 907 -0.39 3.58 34.86
CA ARG A 907 -1.60 4.12 34.25
C ARG A 907 -1.80 3.72 32.78
N LEU A 908 -0.81 3.10 32.13
CA LEU A 908 -0.93 2.56 30.77
C LEU A 908 -1.26 1.06 30.74
N LEU A 909 -1.28 0.39 31.88
CA LEU A 909 -1.55 -1.04 31.98
C LEU A 909 -2.99 -1.39 31.59
N ASP A 910 -3.91 -0.42 31.65
CA ASP A 910 -5.29 -0.54 31.12
C ASP A 910 -5.34 -0.80 29.60
N ALA A 911 -4.18 -0.74 28.93
CA ALA A 911 -4.06 -1.18 27.53
C ALA A 911 -4.28 -2.68 27.35
N PHE A 912 -4.06 -3.48 28.41
CA PHE A 912 -4.23 -4.93 28.36
C PHE A 912 -5.64 -5.30 28.84
N PRO A 913 -6.24 -6.40 28.32
CA PRO A 913 -7.58 -6.83 28.70
C PRO A 913 -7.70 -7.17 30.19
N GLU A 914 -8.93 -7.10 30.71
CA GLU A 914 -9.23 -7.56 32.07
C GLU A 914 -8.82 -9.04 32.23
N GLY A 915 -8.30 -9.41 33.41
CA GLY A 915 -7.83 -10.76 33.70
C GLY A 915 -6.39 -11.04 33.27
N VAL A 916 -5.73 -10.13 32.53
CA VAL A 916 -4.34 -10.29 32.14
C VAL A 916 -3.43 -9.66 33.21
N GLU A 917 -2.61 -10.49 33.88
CA GLU A 917 -1.64 -10.04 34.86
C GLU A 917 -0.38 -9.48 34.17
N VAL A 918 0.00 -8.24 34.50
CA VAL A 918 1.26 -7.63 34.04
C VAL A 918 2.32 -7.78 35.11
N GLN A 919 3.32 -8.60 34.85
CA GLN A 919 4.39 -8.91 35.78
C GLN A 919 5.66 -8.08 35.51
N ARG A 920 6.28 -7.51 36.53
CA ARG A 920 7.57 -6.80 36.46
C ARG A 920 8.67 -7.67 37.00
N LEU A 921 9.52 -8.22 36.15
CA LEU A 921 10.51 -9.24 36.47
C LEU A 921 11.87 -8.88 35.86
N GLY A 922 12.93 -9.55 36.36
CA GLY A 922 14.23 -9.55 35.71
C GLY A 922 14.23 -10.33 34.39
N LEU A 923 15.15 -9.98 33.49
CA LEU A 923 15.22 -10.61 32.16
C LEU A 923 15.32 -12.13 32.20
N ALA A 924 16.10 -12.68 33.13
CA ALA A 924 16.31 -14.13 33.29
C ALA A 924 15.00 -14.87 33.58
N ASP A 925 14.18 -14.34 34.48
CA ASP A 925 12.88 -14.91 34.83
C ASP A 925 11.89 -14.81 33.66
N VAL A 926 11.90 -13.67 32.96
CA VAL A 926 11.05 -13.47 31.76
C VAL A 926 11.39 -14.48 30.66
N ILE A 927 12.68 -14.74 30.40
CA ILE A 927 13.14 -15.74 29.42
C ILE A 927 12.64 -17.14 29.82
N GLN A 928 12.83 -17.51 31.11
CA GLN A 928 12.43 -18.82 31.61
C GLN A 928 10.91 -19.02 31.50
N GLN A 929 10.13 -18.03 31.94
CA GLN A 929 8.67 -18.09 31.87
C GLN A 929 8.15 -18.10 30.43
N THR A 930 8.75 -17.31 29.52
CA THR A 930 8.44 -17.30 28.09
C THR A 930 8.66 -18.69 27.47
N ARG A 931 9.83 -19.29 27.74
CA ARG A 931 10.16 -20.64 27.25
C ARG A 931 9.16 -21.70 27.74
N HIS A 932 8.85 -21.68 29.03
CA HIS A 932 7.92 -22.65 29.60
C HIS A 932 6.48 -22.45 29.08
N PHE A 933 6.04 -21.22 28.93
CA PHE A 933 4.66 -20.94 28.49
C PHE A 933 4.41 -21.25 26.99
N LEU A 934 5.40 -20.94 26.12
CA LEU A 934 5.25 -21.15 24.69
C LEU A 934 5.66 -22.55 24.21
N ASN A 935 6.46 -23.27 25.01
CA ASN A 935 6.92 -24.64 24.70
C ASN A 935 6.72 -25.52 25.94
N PRO A 936 5.45 -25.84 26.31
CA PRO A 936 5.10 -26.59 27.49
C PRO A 936 5.64 -28.04 27.48
#